data_267609a6c586c035d2c1dc469e221e60
#
_entry.id   267609a6c586c035d2c1dc469e221e60
#
_cell.length_a   1.000
_cell.length_b   1.000
_cell.length_c   1.000
_cell.angle_alpha   90.00
_cell.angle_beta   90.00
_cell.angle_gamma   90.00
#
_symmetry.space_group_name_H-M   'P 1'
#
loop_
_entity.id
_entity.type
_entity.pdbx_description
1 polymer ?
#
loop_
_entity_poly.entity_id
_entity_poly.type
_entity_poly.pdbx_seq_one_letter_code
_entity_poly.pdbx_strand_id
1 'polypeptide(L)'
;MKSKIPLKYKIMTAIFLAVFLSLLLWFFLSGENAMLLRSIFLEKQTGDELRESLLALGFRGYITIAALSMLQVLVAFLPAEPVQVIAGLSFGFPLGLLCCAIGVFLGNLMIYILYRVYGEKIQDYFIRNINIDFEKAATSEKIVLIIFILYFLPAIPYGMICFFAASVGMKYPRFALVTFLGSLPSVCIGVGLGNMAIEYGFLISLSVFLVLLALLAVALWNRKKLFAKVNDYIARSAKEKGHHVKFYKPSKLRLPYIISRIVFFFCGIRVRYVDRVGDTMQTPCVVLCNHGSFIDFAYAGSLLRKKSPNFIVARLYFYQKQFGKLLRSFGCFPKSMFALDLESMKNSLKVLHSGGILAMMPEARLSTVGRFEDIQPGTYSFLKKMNVPIYSIVIHGDYLADPKWGKGLRRGSLVEATLELLLSVEELQTLSVEEIQKRVEERLSYDEFVWLKTHPEIRYRSGKMAKGLENILTTCPVCGQKYTLKTKGKSIFCETCGKIATINERYAFVDEKPFSNFSVWYEKQFDDLRTVIETNEDYHLTSKVKLYRPSKDGKKMLRFAGDGVCTLDAKGLIYQGIQDGEEITFNVPIKQIYRLLFGAGENFEIYIGSEIYYFVPEERRSAVEWYMASMILSDRANACQ
;
A
#
# COMPACT_ATOMS: atom_id res chain seq x y z
N MET A 1 -35.13 13.70 -18.47
CA MET A 1 -34.46 14.84 -19.13
C MET A 1 -33.29 15.29 -18.25
N LYS A 2 -32.06 14.90 -18.62
CA LYS A 2 -30.83 15.34 -17.94
C LYS A 2 -30.34 16.61 -18.65
N SER A 3 -30.54 17.78 -18.05
CA SER A 3 -29.96 19.01 -18.56
C SER A 3 -28.44 18.94 -18.48
N LYS A 4 -27.75 18.92 -19.60
CA LYS A 4 -26.28 19.03 -19.63
C LYS A 4 -25.90 20.35 -18.99
N ILE A 5 -25.18 20.34 -17.89
CA ILE A 5 -24.66 21.54 -17.26
C ILE A 5 -23.76 22.26 -18.29
N PRO A 6 -24.04 23.53 -18.64
CA PRO A 6 -23.25 24.29 -19.61
C PRO A 6 -21.77 24.32 -19.23
N LEU A 7 -20.89 24.27 -20.20
CA LEU A 7 -19.43 24.28 -20.02
C LEU A 7 -18.95 25.42 -19.12
N LYS A 8 -19.61 26.58 -19.23
CA LYS A 8 -19.36 27.77 -18.39
C LYS A 8 -19.42 27.47 -16.90
N TYR A 9 -20.45 26.72 -16.45
CA TYR A 9 -20.58 26.35 -15.03
C TYR A 9 -19.55 25.30 -14.59
N LYS A 10 -19.15 24.40 -15.50
CA LYS A 10 -18.07 23.44 -15.24
C LYS A 10 -16.74 24.14 -15.01
N ILE A 11 -16.43 25.12 -15.86
CA ILE A 11 -15.21 25.94 -15.74
C ILE A 11 -15.25 26.77 -14.45
N MET A 12 -16.38 27.46 -14.18
CA MET A 12 -16.53 28.23 -12.93
C MET A 12 -16.34 27.37 -11.69
N THR A 13 -16.89 26.16 -11.66
CA THR A 13 -16.73 25.24 -10.51
C THR A 13 -15.29 24.75 -10.39
N ALA A 14 -14.61 24.51 -11.51
CA ALA A 14 -13.19 24.12 -11.50
C ALA A 14 -12.31 25.27 -10.97
N ILE A 15 -12.55 26.50 -11.40
CA ILE A 15 -11.84 27.68 -10.92
C ILE A 15 -12.12 27.90 -9.41
N PHE A 16 -13.39 27.84 -9.00
CA PHE A 16 -13.77 27.97 -7.59
C PHE A 16 -13.06 26.92 -6.73
N LEU A 17 -13.05 25.65 -7.16
CA LEU A 17 -12.37 24.57 -6.47
C LEU A 17 -10.85 24.78 -6.41
N ALA A 18 -10.25 25.20 -7.51
CA ALA A 18 -8.81 25.48 -7.56
C ALA A 18 -8.44 26.63 -6.62
N VAL A 19 -9.20 27.71 -6.64
CA VAL A 19 -9.00 28.86 -5.73
C VAL A 19 -9.22 28.44 -4.29
N PHE A 20 -10.30 27.70 -4.01
CA PHE A 20 -10.60 27.22 -2.66
C PHE A 20 -9.52 26.28 -2.12
N LEU A 21 -9.07 25.30 -2.92
CA LEU A 21 -7.97 24.42 -2.54
C LEU A 21 -6.65 25.17 -2.36
N SER A 22 -6.40 26.16 -3.19
CA SER A 22 -5.21 27.02 -3.07
C SER A 22 -5.24 27.85 -1.80
N LEU A 23 -6.39 28.42 -1.45
CA LEU A 23 -6.58 29.17 -0.21
C LEU A 23 -6.45 28.27 1.02
N LEU A 24 -6.96 27.04 0.95
CA LEU A 24 -6.87 26.05 2.00
C LEU A 24 -5.43 25.57 2.18
N LEU A 25 -4.73 25.35 1.09
CA LEU A 25 -3.31 25.02 1.09
C LEU A 25 -2.46 26.17 1.64
N TRP A 26 -2.74 27.40 1.19
CA TRP A 26 -2.08 28.59 1.73
C TRP A 26 -2.34 28.77 3.22
N PHE A 27 -3.60 28.58 3.67
CA PHE A 27 -3.95 28.64 5.08
C PHE A 27 -3.17 27.63 5.92
N PHE A 28 -3.02 26.39 5.44
CA PHE A 28 -2.27 25.34 6.13
C PHE A 28 -0.75 25.48 6.02
N LEU A 29 -0.25 26.11 4.96
CA LEU A 29 1.20 26.29 4.76
C LEU A 29 1.72 27.61 5.31
N SER A 30 0.85 28.52 5.76
CA SER A 30 1.24 29.82 6.28
C SER A 30 1.41 29.83 7.80
N GLY A 31 2.55 30.37 8.26
CA GLY A 31 2.80 30.74 9.65
C GLY A 31 2.61 29.62 10.69
N GLU A 32 1.86 29.91 11.74
CA GLU A 32 1.61 29.03 12.90
C GLU A 32 0.85 27.75 12.55
N ASN A 33 -0.03 27.80 11.54
CA ASN A 33 -0.77 26.61 11.08
C ASN A 33 0.15 25.55 10.44
N ALA A 34 1.19 25.98 9.75
CA ALA A 34 2.20 25.08 9.19
C ALA A 34 3.00 24.38 10.30
N MET A 35 3.35 25.10 11.38
CA MET A 35 4.00 24.51 12.55
C MET A 35 3.07 23.50 13.24
N LEU A 36 1.80 23.82 13.40
CA LEU A 36 0.80 22.94 13.99
C LEU A 36 0.59 21.66 13.17
N LEU A 37 0.47 21.74 11.85
CA LEU A 37 0.39 20.56 11.00
C LEU A 37 1.65 19.69 11.11
N ARG A 38 2.82 20.34 11.18
CA ARG A 38 4.08 19.66 11.36
C ARG A 38 4.13 18.92 12.71
N SER A 39 3.62 19.54 13.76
CA SER A 39 3.55 18.93 15.10
C SER A 39 2.57 17.75 15.14
N ILE A 40 1.37 17.90 14.56
CA ILE A 40 0.35 16.84 14.52
C ILE A 40 0.81 15.60 13.74
N PHE A 41 1.44 15.79 12.58
CA PHE A 41 1.74 14.67 11.68
C PHE A 41 3.19 14.19 11.73
N LEU A 42 4.12 14.97 12.26
CA LEU A 42 5.56 14.76 12.07
C LEU A 42 6.38 14.73 13.36
N GLU A 43 5.91 15.32 14.43
CA GLU A 43 6.57 15.36 15.74
C GLU A 43 5.72 14.56 16.73
N LYS A 44 6.37 13.77 17.60
CA LYS A 44 5.68 13.10 18.71
C LYS A 44 5.44 14.12 19.84
N GLN A 45 4.51 15.02 19.65
CA GLN A 45 4.04 15.85 20.74
C GLN A 45 3.10 15.06 21.67
N THR A 46 3.14 15.39 22.95
CA THR A 46 2.15 14.92 23.91
C THR A 46 0.79 15.57 23.61
N GLY A 47 -0.31 14.93 24.02
CA GLY A 47 -1.65 15.51 23.83
C GLY A 47 -1.82 16.91 24.46
N ASP A 48 -1.09 17.18 25.55
CA ASP A 48 -1.13 18.46 26.25
C ASP A 48 -0.42 19.57 25.47
N GLU A 49 0.75 19.32 24.89
CA GLU A 49 1.47 20.28 24.04
C GLU A 49 0.68 20.66 22.79
N LEU A 50 -0.01 19.68 22.19
CA LEU A 50 -0.86 19.91 21.03
C LEU A 50 -2.11 20.74 21.39
N ARG A 51 -2.69 20.48 22.56
CA ARG A 51 -3.80 21.25 23.11
C ARG A 51 -3.40 22.71 23.34
N GLU A 52 -2.27 22.95 23.99
CA GLU A 52 -1.77 24.31 24.24
C GLU A 52 -1.54 25.06 22.93
N SER A 53 -0.95 24.41 21.94
CA SER A 53 -0.69 24.97 20.60
C SER A 53 -2.00 25.37 19.89
N LEU A 54 -3.06 24.55 19.99
CA LEU A 54 -4.36 24.85 19.39
C LEU A 54 -5.10 25.95 20.15
N LEU A 55 -5.01 25.99 21.46
CA LEU A 55 -5.62 27.03 22.29
C LEU A 55 -4.94 28.39 22.09
N ALA A 56 -3.61 28.39 21.89
CA ALA A 56 -2.85 29.61 21.59
C ALA A 56 -3.27 30.28 20.27
N LEU A 57 -3.80 29.51 19.31
CA LEU A 57 -4.35 30.04 18.04
C LEU A 57 -5.70 30.78 18.23
N GLY A 58 -6.36 30.69 19.40
CA GLY A 58 -7.63 31.29 19.67
C GLY A 58 -8.70 30.90 18.63
N PHE A 59 -9.39 31.89 18.05
CA PHE A 59 -10.44 31.64 17.04
C PHE A 59 -9.93 30.89 15.79
N ARG A 60 -8.67 31.09 15.41
CA ARG A 60 -8.05 30.37 14.29
C ARG A 60 -7.96 28.87 14.55
N GLY A 61 -7.79 28.41 15.78
CA GLY A 61 -7.79 27.00 16.16
C GLY A 61 -9.09 26.28 15.79
N TYR A 62 -10.26 26.92 16.03
CA TYR A 62 -11.56 26.35 15.60
C TYR A 62 -11.67 26.22 14.09
N ILE A 63 -11.21 27.22 13.35
CA ILE A 63 -11.19 27.18 11.88
C ILE A 63 -10.25 26.06 11.39
N THR A 64 -9.11 25.89 12.05
CA THR A 64 -8.13 24.85 11.69
C THR A 64 -8.72 23.45 11.85
N ILE A 65 -9.39 23.17 12.96
CA ILE A 65 -10.07 21.87 13.17
C ILE A 65 -11.21 21.66 12.16
N ALA A 66 -12.03 22.69 11.90
CA ALA A 66 -13.10 22.59 10.91
C ALA A 66 -12.52 22.34 9.48
N ALA A 67 -11.44 23.01 9.13
CA ALA A 67 -10.75 22.81 7.85
C ALA A 67 -10.09 21.44 7.72
N LEU A 68 -9.47 20.91 8.79
CA LEU A 68 -8.94 19.55 8.84
C LEU A 68 -10.06 18.51 8.72
N SER A 69 -11.18 18.71 9.42
CA SER A 69 -12.36 17.85 9.35
C SER A 69 -13.02 17.87 7.96
N MET A 70 -12.95 18.98 7.25
CA MET A 70 -13.39 19.07 5.86
C MET A 70 -12.40 18.36 4.92
N LEU A 71 -11.10 18.56 5.12
CA LEU A 71 -10.05 17.98 4.31
C LEU A 71 -10.05 16.44 4.39
N GLN A 72 -10.28 15.85 5.55
CA GLN A 72 -10.38 14.39 5.72
C GLN A 72 -11.54 13.77 4.94
N VAL A 73 -12.66 14.51 4.76
CA VAL A 73 -13.78 14.05 3.93
C VAL A 73 -13.40 14.09 2.45
N LEU A 74 -12.71 15.13 2.01
CA LEU A 74 -12.28 15.30 0.61
C LEU A 74 -11.15 14.32 0.25
N VAL A 75 -10.23 14.10 1.16
CA VAL A 75 -9.12 13.16 1.02
C VAL A 75 -9.50 11.86 1.68
N ALA A 76 -10.23 11.00 0.95
CA ALA A 76 -10.87 9.78 1.45
C ALA A 76 -9.96 8.75 2.16
N PHE A 77 -8.66 9.01 2.28
CA PHE A 77 -7.68 8.12 2.94
C PHE A 77 -7.15 8.69 4.27
N LEU A 78 -7.54 9.90 4.65
CA LEU A 78 -7.19 10.45 5.96
C LEU A 78 -8.14 9.88 7.01
N PRO A 79 -7.61 9.26 8.09
CA PRO A 79 -8.43 8.79 9.18
C PRO A 79 -9.10 9.97 9.89
N ALA A 80 -10.38 9.83 10.23
CA ALA A 80 -11.17 10.87 10.86
C ALA A 80 -10.89 10.98 12.35
N GLU A 81 -10.56 9.87 12.98
CA GLU A 81 -10.46 9.70 14.41
C GLU A 81 -9.42 10.64 15.06
N PRO A 82 -8.20 10.82 14.55
CA PRO A 82 -7.22 11.71 15.18
C PRO A 82 -7.69 13.16 15.26
N VAL A 83 -8.33 13.69 14.20
CA VAL A 83 -8.80 15.08 14.18
C VAL A 83 -9.94 15.27 15.17
N GLN A 84 -10.85 14.30 15.29
CA GLN A 84 -11.98 14.35 16.22
C GLN A 84 -11.51 14.25 17.68
N VAL A 85 -10.56 13.35 17.97
CA VAL A 85 -9.99 13.22 19.33
C VAL A 85 -9.26 14.51 19.73
N ILE A 86 -8.46 15.09 18.84
CA ILE A 86 -7.76 16.36 19.08
C ILE A 86 -8.76 17.49 19.31
N ALA A 87 -9.85 17.55 18.53
CA ALA A 87 -10.88 18.55 18.73
C ALA A 87 -11.54 18.46 20.12
N GLY A 88 -11.81 17.24 20.57
CA GLY A 88 -12.35 16.98 21.91
C GLY A 88 -11.38 17.33 23.04
N LEU A 89 -10.12 16.93 22.90
CA LEU A 89 -9.04 17.27 23.83
C LEU A 89 -8.82 18.78 23.96
N SER A 90 -8.88 19.52 22.85
CA SER A 90 -8.49 20.94 22.83
C SER A 90 -9.65 21.86 23.19
N PHE A 91 -10.86 21.60 22.68
CA PHE A 91 -12.00 22.52 22.77
C PHE A 91 -13.17 21.98 23.59
N GLY A 92 -13.04 20.77 24.17
CA GLY A 92 -14.12 20.10 24.83
C GLY A 92 -15.20 19.57 23.88
N PHE A 93 -16.17 18.84 24.43
CA PHE A 93 -17.17 18.14 23.62
C PHE A 93 -18.05 19.07 22.77
N PRO A 94 -18.69 20.16 23.29
CA PRO A 94 -19.64 20.95 22.51
C PRO A 94 -18.97 21.69 21.32
N LEU A 95 -17.85 22.38 21.58
CA LEU A 95 -17.17 23.18 20.58
C LEU A 95 -16.38 22.28 19.60
N GLY A 96 -15.72 21.23 20.09
CA GLY A 96 -15.06 20.24 19.26
C GLY A 96 -16.03 19.55 18.30
N LEU A 97 -17.22 19.16 18.80
CA LEU A 97 -18.29 18.58 17.98
C LEU A 97 -18.78 19.57 16.92
N LEU A 98 -19.01 20.82 17.29
CA LEU A 98 -19.47 21.85 16.35
C LEU A 98 -18.46 22.07 15.22
N CYS A 99 -17.17 22.21 15.54
CA CYS A 99 -16.11 22.41 14.55
C CYS A 99 -16.00 21.21 13.60
N CYS A 100 -15.97 20.00 14.14
CA CYS A 100 -15.90 18.79 13.33
C CYS A 100 -17.15 18.61 12.47
N ALA A 101 -18.36 18.83 13.01
CA ALA A 101 -19.61 18.69 12.28
C ALA A 101 -19.72 19.70 11.12
N ILE A 102 -19.31 20.96 11.33
CA ILE A 102 -19.25 21.97 10.28
C ILE A 102 -18.26 21.54 9.18
N GLY A 103 -17.04 21.09 9.56
CA GLY A 103 -16.03 20.65 8.62
C GLY A 103 -16.49 19.47 7.78
N VAL A 104 -17.06 18.44 8.41
CA VAL A 104 -17.61 17.25 7.74
C VAL A 104 -18.77 17.65 6.80
N PHE A 105 -19.67 18.53 7.25
CA PHE A 105 -20.78 19.01 6.43
C PHE A 105 -20.31 19.75 5.16
N LEU A 106 -19.33 20.63 5.31
CA LEU A 106 -18.75 21.36 4.17
C LEU A 106 -18.02 20.40 3.21
N GLY A 107 -17.29 19.43 3.73
CA GLY A 107 -16.64 18.39 2.93
C GLY A 107 -17.65 17.54 2.13
N ASN A 108 -18.75 17.13 2.78
CA ASN A 108 -19.84 16.41 2.13
C ASN A 108 -20.49 17.25 1.03
N LEU A 109 -20.74 18.53 1.27
CA LEU A 109 -21.28 19.45 0.29
C LEU A 109 -20.35 19.58 -0.93
N MET A 110 -19.06 19.70 -0.71
CA MET A 110 -18.07 19.78 -1.80
C MET A 110 -18.05 18.50 -2.65
N ILE A 111 -18.08 17.33 -2.04
CA ILE A 111 -18.15 16.06 -2.79
C ILE A 111 -19.43 16.00 -3.61
N TYR A 112 -20.56 16.45 -3.08
CA TYR A 112 -21.83 16.49 -3.82
C TYR A 112 -21.74 17.40 -5.05
N ILE A 113 -21.19 18.61 -4.88
CA ILE A 113 -20.99 19.55 -5.98
C ILE A 113 -20.05 18.96 -7.05
N LEU A 114 -18.92 18.39 -6.62
CA LEU A 114 -17.98 17.73 -7.51
C LEU A 114 -18.63 16.62 -8.32
N TYR A 115 -19.42 15.79 -7.64
CA TYR A 115 -20.16 14.73 -8.28
C TYR A 115 -21.18 15.26 -9.30
N ARG A 116 -21.92 16.32 -8.95
CA ARG A 116 -22.92 16.93 -9.84
C ARG A 116 -22.29 17.52 -11.10
N VAL A 117 -21.12 18.11 -11.00
CA VAL A 117 -20.45 18.79 -12.12
C VAL A 117 -19.69 17.82 -13.02
N TYR A 118 -19.04 16.83 -12.44
CA TYR A 118 -18.14 15.90 -13.14
C TYR A 118 -18.63 14.45 -13.14
N GLY A 119 -19.74 14.18 -12.47
CA GLY A 119 -20.19 12.82 -12.13
C GLY A 119 -20.70 11.99 -13.31
N GLU A 120 -21.05 12.57 -14.47
CA GLU A 120 -21.48 11.79 -15.64
C GLU A 120 -20.42 10.76 -16.05
N LYS A 121 -19.14 11.14 -16.02
CA LYS A 121 -18.03 10.23 -16.32
C LYS A 121 -17.78 9.20 -15.21
N ILE A 122 -18.12 9.57 -13.97
CA ILE A 122 -17.95 8.76 -12.77
C ILE A 122 -19.15 7.82 -12.59
N GLN A 123 -20.35 8.32 -12.88
CA GLN A 123 -21.59 7.57 -12.84
C GLN A 123 -21.59 6.41 -13.85
N ASP A 124 -21.11 6.64 -15.08
CA ASP A 124 -20.99 5.59 -16.09
C ASP A 124 -20.06 4.45 -15.64
N TYR A 125 -19.02 4.77 -14.86
CA TYR A 125 -18.13 3.79 -14.26
C TYR A 125 -18.84 2.94 -13.19
N PHE A 126 -19.61 3.57 -12.30
CA PHE A 126 -20.33 2.87 -11.23
C PHE A 126 -21.53 2.08 -11.78
N ILE A 127 -22.30 2.62 -12.72
CA ILE A 127 -23.47 1.93 -13.32
C ILE A 127 -23.04 0.69 -14.10
N ARG A 128 -21.93 0.76 -14.86
CA ARG A 128 -21.45 -0.38 -15.65
C ARG A 128 -20.85 -1.51 -14.82
N ASN A 129 -20.40 -1.22 -13.59
CA ASN A 129 -19.68 -2.16 -12.74
C ASN A 129 -20.45 -2.66 -11.53
N ILE A 130 -21.51 -1.98 -11.13
CA ILE A 130 -22.39 -2.35 -10.02
C ILE A 130 -23.81 -2.47 -10.59
N ASN A 131 -24.26 -3.65 -10.94
CA ASN A 131 -25.61 -3.90 -11.45
C ASN A 131 -26.70 -3.52 -10.42
N ILE A 132 -26.79 -2.26 -10.06
CA ILE A 132 -27.85 -1.67 -9.26
C ILE A 132 -28.69 -0.83 -10.22
N ASP A 133 -30.02 -1.08 -10.22
CA ASP A 133 -30.97 -0.20 -10.88
C ASP A 133 -31.04 1.12 -10.09
N PHE A 134 -30.20 2.07 -10.51
CA PHE A 134 -29.99 3.33 -9.79
C PHE A 134 -31.23 4.21 -9.73
N GLU A 135 -32.14 4.11 -10.70
CA GLU A 135 -33.40 4.87 -10.67
C GLU A 135 -34.35 4.34 -9.58
N LYS A 136 -34.45 3.03 -9.41
CA LYS A 136 -35.22 2.43 -8.30
C LYS A 136 -34.52 2.56 -6.96
N ALA A 137 -33.19 2.48 -6.91
CA ALA A 137 -32.42 2.65 -5.69
C ALA A 137 -32.52 4.10 -5.16
N ALA A 138 -32.48 5.10 -6.05
CA ALA A 138 -32.55 6.53 -5.68
C ALA A 138 -33.88 6.93 -5.02
N THR A 139 -34.97 6.21 -5.27
CA THR A 139 -36.29 6.45 -4.68
C THR A 139 -36.58 5.58 -3.45
N SER A 140 -35.72 4.62 -3.15
CA SER A 140 -35.90 3.67 -2.05
C SER A 140 -35.52 4.26 -0.70
N GLU A 141 -36.43 4.19 0.28
CA GLU A 141 -36.15 4.52 1.69
C GLU A 141 -35.03 3.66 2.27
N LYS A 142 -34.85 2.45 1.73
CA LYS A 142 -33.80 1.51 2.17
C LYS A 142 -32.39 2.01 1.88
N ILE A 143 -32.19 2.80 0.81
CA ILE A 143 -30.86 3.30 0.48
C ILE A 143 -30.40 4.39 1.45
N VAL A 144 -31.36 5.20 1.96
CA VAL A 144 -31.11 6.19 3.01
C VAL A 144 -30.62 5.48 4.27
N LEU A 145 -31.29 4.40 4.66
CA LEU A 145 -30.90 3.61 5.85
C LEU A 145 -29.54 2.92 5.65
N ILE A 146 -29.25 2.41 4.45
CA ILE A 146 -27.95 1.80 4.14
C ILE A 146 -26.83 2.85 4.26
N ILE A 147 -27.00 4.02 3.68
CA ILE A 147 -26.02 5.11 3.76
C ILE A 147 -25.82 5.55 5.22
N PHE A 148 -26.94 5.70 5.96
CA PHE A 148 -26.90 6.02 7.38
C PHE A 148 -26.11 4.97 8.19
N ILE A 149 -26.35 3.68 7.97
CA ILE A 149 -25.61 2.59 8.63
C ILE A 149 -24.12 2.58 8.22
N LEU A 150 -23.79 2.90 6.97
CA LEU A 150 -22.41 2.95 6.50
C LEU A 150 -21.58 3.99 7.28
N TYR A 151 -22.18 5.12 7.68
CA TYR A 151 -21.50 6.11 8.49
C TYR A 151 -21.17 5.65 9.92
N PHE A 152 -21.88 4.64 10.43
CA PHE A 152 -21.59 4.04 11.75
C PHE A 152 -20.49 2.97 11.71
N LEU A 153 -20.09 2.53 10.52
CA LEU A 153 -19.05 1.51 10.41
C LEU A 153 -17.67 2.17 10.50
N PRO A 154 -16.89 1.91 11.55
CA PRO A 154 -15.52 2.38 11.61
C PRO A 154 -14.72 1.80 10.44
N ALA A 155 -13.71 2.52 10.01
CA ALA A 155 -12.83 2.16 8.88
C ALA A 155 -13.41 2.36 7.45
N ILE A 156 -14.59 2.96 7.29
CA ILE A 156 -15.06 3.44 5.99
C ILE A 156 -14.88 4.95 5.95
N PRO A 157 -14.00 5.48 5.08
CA PRO A 157 -13.79 6.91 4.96
C PRO A 157 -15.08 7.67 4.58
N TYR A 158 -15.39 8.74 5.28
CA TYR A 158 -16.61 9.53 5.04
C TYR A 158 -16.76 9.98 3.59
N GLY A 159 -15.65 10.38 2.96
CA GLY A 159 -15.66 10.78 1.57
C GLY A 159 -16.14 9.70 0.62
N MET A 160 -15.84 8.43 0.88
CA MET A 160 -16.34 7.31 0.08
C MET A 160 -17.85 7.11 0.24
N ILE A 161 -18.36 7.23 1.48
CA ILE A 161 -19.81 7.09 1.76
C ILE A 161 -20.57 8.24 1.11
N CYS A 162 -20.03 9.45 1.25
CA CYS A 162 -20.59 10.65 0.65
C CYS A 162 -20.63 10.57 -0.88
N PHE A 163 -19.54 10.10 -1.50
CA PHE A 163 -19.48 9.88 -2.94
C PHE A 163 -20.51 8.85 -3.39
N PHE A 164 -20.65 7.74 -2.67
CA PHE A 164 -21.67 6.73 -2.93
C PHE A 164 -23.08 7.33 -2.80
N ALA A 165 -23.37 8.09 -1.74
CA ALA A 165 -24.65 8.76 -1.55
C ALA A 165 -24.98 9.75 -2.70
N ALA A 166 -23.99 10.48 -3.19
CA ALA A 166 -24.15 11.37 -4.35
C ALA A 166 -24.40 10.59 -5.65
N SER A 167 -23.73 9.44 -5.83
CA SER A 167 -23.86 8.60 -7.04
C SER A 167 -25.23 7.96 -7.20
N VAL A 168 -25.96 7.76 -6.12
CA VAL A 168 -27.32 7.22 -6.13
C VAL A 168 -28.36 8.22 -6.62
N GLY A 169 -27.96 9.45 -6.96
CA GLY A 169 -28.85 10.47 -7.52
C GLY A 169 -29.76 11.16 -6.50
N MET A 170 -29.42 11.15 -5.22
CA MET A 170 -30.20 11.84 -4.19
C MET A 170 -30.34 13.33 -4.49
N LYS A 171 -31.50 13.89 -4.20
CA LYS A 171 -31.71 15.36 -4.18
C LYS A 171 -30.90 15.99 -3.04
N TYR A 172 -30.34 17.17 -3.26
CA TYR A 172 -29.46 17.84 -2.31
C TYR A 172 -29.98 17.90 -0.86
N PRO A 173 -31.24 18.29 -0.58
CA PRO A 173 -31.69 18.37 0.83
C PRO A 173 -31.69 17.00 1.53
N ARG A 174 -32.05 15.94 0.80
CA ARG A 174 -32.07 14.57 1.34
C ARG A 174 -30.66 14.05 1.52
N PHE A 175 -29.75 14.35 0.58
CA PHE A 175 -28.33 14.03 0.66
C PHE A 175 -27.69 14.71 1.87
N ALA A 176 -27.88 16.03 2.03
CA ALA A 176 -27.31 16.81 3.12
C ALA A 176 -27.79 16.31 4.49
N LEU A 177 -29.10 16.03 4.62
CA LEU A 177 -29.68 15.50 5.87
C LEU A 177 -29.10 14.12 6.24
N VAL A 178 -29.06 13.20 5.28
CA VAL A 178 -28.61 11.82 5.54
C VAL A 178 -27.12 11.74 5.83
N THR A 179 -26.30 12.49 5.10
CA THR A 179 -24.84 12.52 5.32
C THR A 179 -24.48 13.25 6.61
N PHE A 180 -25.17 14.34 6.92
CA PHE A 180 -24.98 15.08 8.19
C PHE A 180 -25.38 14.23 9.39
N LEU A 181 -26.63 13.75 9.44
CA LEU A 181 -27.11 12.92 10.54
C LEU A 181 -26.36 11.59 10.66
N GLY A 182 -25.96 11.01 9.54
CA GLY A 182 -25.18 9.77 9.51
C GLY A 182 -23.78 9.93 10.08
N SER A 183 -23.12 11.05 9.87
CA SER A 183 -21.77 11.30 10.37
C SER A 183 -21.72 11.72 11.84
N LEU A 184 -22.78 12.36 12.34
CA LEU A 184 -22.82 12.87 13.73
C LEU A 184 -22.44 11.84 14.80
N PRO A 185 -22.98 10.61 14.82
CA PRO A 185 -22.66 9.64 15.86
C PRO A 185 -21.18 9.29 15.93
N SER A 186 -20.54 9.10 14.76
CA SER A 186 -19.13 8.79 14.72
C SER A 186 -18.27 9.99 15.14
N VAL A 187 -18.65 11.21 14.74
CA VAL A 187 -18.00 12.45 15.21
C VAL A 187 -18.16 12.61 16.73
N CYS A 188 -19.35 12.34 17.27
CA CYS A 188 -19.60 12.37 18.72
C CYS A 188 -18.69 11.40 19.48
N ILE A 189 -18.52 10.17 18.97
CA ILE A 189 -17.63 9.19 19.60
C ILE A 189 -16.18 9.69 19.58
N GLY A 190 -15.68 10.16 18.45
CA GLY A 190 -14.31 10.63 18.32
C GLY A 190 -14.01 11.83 19.21
N VAL A 191 -14.87 12.85 19.18
CA VAL A 191 -14.75 14.06 20.03
C VAL A 191 -14.96 13.72 21.50
N GLY A 192 -15.91 12.81 21.80
CA GLY A 192 -16.16 12.33 23.15
C GLY A 192 -14.96 11.63 23.77
N LEU A 193 -14.28 10.76 23.02
CA LEU A 193 -13.03 10.12 23.45
C LEU A 193 -11.95 11.15 23.78
N GLY A 194 -11.83 12.21 22.98
CA GLY A 194 -10.90 13.31 23.26
C GLY A 194 -11.27 14.08 24.55
N ASN A 195 -12.55 14.39 24.71
CA ASN A 195 -13.02 15.13 25.86
C ASN A 195 -13.00 14.34 27.19
N MET A 196 -13.12 13.00 27.11
CA MET A 196 -13.02 12.11 28.29
C MET A 196 -11.63 12.15 28.96
N ALA A 197 -10.62 12.58 28.24
CA ALA A 197 -9.29 12.78 28.79
C ALA A 197 -9.20 14.03 29.70
N ILE A 198 -10.25 14.85 29.73
CA ILE A 198 -10.36 16.04 30.56
C ILE A 198 -11.64 15.92 31.40
N GLU A 199 -11.52 15.88 32.68
CA GLU A 199 -12.47 15.57 33.80
C GLU A 199 -13.92 16.08 33.73
N TYR A 200 -14.44 16.66 32.65
CA TYR A 200 -15.74 17.38 32.67
C TYR A 200 -16.89 16.74 31.88
N GLY A 201 -16.68 15.65 31.19
CA GLY A 201 -17.69 15.13 30.28
C GLY A 201 -18.23 13.73 30.52
N PHE A 202 -17.87 13.08 31.63
CA PHE A 202 -18.19 11.67 31.84
C PHE A 202 -19.70 11.36 31.74
N LEU A 203 -20.55 12.11 32.39
CA LEU A 203 -22.01 11.88 32.38
C LEU A 203 -22.65 12.19 31.02
N ILE A 204 -22.22 13.25 30.36
CA ILE A 204 -22.73 13.61 29.03
C ILE A 204 -22.18 12.64 27.99
N SER A 205 -20.88 12.33 28.02
CA SER A 205 -20.23 11.36 27.12
C SER A 205 -20.83 9.96 27.32
N LEU A 206 -21.10 9.55 28.55
CA LEU A 206 -21.74 8.27 28.86
C LEU A 206 -23.19 8.22 28.36
N SER A 207 -23.98 9.30 28.53
CA SER A 207 -25.36 9.35 28.04
C SER A 207 -25.44 9.33 26.52
N VAL A 208 -24.57 10.06 25.81
CA VAL A 208 -24.46 10.02 24.35
C VAL A 208 -23.96 8.64 23.87
N PHE A 209 -22.96 8.08 24.54
CA PHE A 209 -22.49 6.74 24.28
C PHE A 209 -23.58 5.67 24.46
N LEU A 210 -24.39 5.76 25.53
CA LEU A 210 -25.51 4.85 25.78
C LEU A 210 -26.62 5.00 24.73
N VAL A 211 -26.95 6.21 24.31
CA VAL A 211 -27.90 6.45 23.22
C VAL A 211 -27.39 5.89 21.91
N LEU A 212 -26.09 6.06 21.59
CA LEU A 212 -25.48 5.50 20.42
C LEU A 212 -25.39 3.97 20.47
N LEU A 213 -25.10 3.39 21.63
CA LEU A 213 -25.15 1.95 21.88
C LEU A 213 -26.58 1.39 21.69
N ALA A 214 -27.60 2.12 22.18
CA ALA A 214 -28.98 1.72 21.97
C ALA A 214 -29.39 1.76 20.49
N LEU A 215 -29.02 2.81 19.76
CA LEU A 215 -29.23 2.92 18.32
C LEU A 215 -28.48 1.84 17.54
N LEU A 216 -27.25 1.56 17.94
CA LEU A 216 -26.44 0.48 17.37
C LEU A 216 -27.07 -0.89 17.69
N ALA A 217 -27.54 -1.10 18.92
CA ALA A 217 -28.23 -2.33 19.32
C ALA A 217 -29.54 -2.56 18.52
N VAL A 218 -30.32 -1.51 18.28
CA VAL A 218 -31.52 -1.57 17.43
C VAL A 218 -31.16 -1.86 15.97
N ALA A 219 -30.10 -1.24 15.45
CA ALA A 219 -29.58 -1.52 14.10
C ALA A 219 -29.01 -2.94 13.98
N LEU A 220 -28.31 -3.41 15.02
CA LEU A 220 -27.78 -4.76 15.10
C LEU A 220 -28.88 -5.82 15.31
N TRP A 221 -29.94 -5.52 16.04
CA TRP A 221 -31.12 -6.39 16.19
C TRP A 221 -31.82 -6.62 14.87
N ASN A 222 -31.98 -5.57 14.08
CA ASN A 222 -32.56 -5.66 12.74
C ASN A 222 -31.56 -6.13 11.66
N ARG A 223 -30.29 -6.30 12.01
CA ARG A 223 -29.20 -6.63 11.08
C ARG A 223 -29.43 -7.94 10.34
N LYS A 224 -29.96 -9.00 11.00
CA LYS A 224 -30.24 -10.28 10.35
C LYS A 224 -31.28 -10.14 9.23
N LYS A 225 -32.34 -9.35 9.44
CA LYS A 225 -33.37 -9.08 8.42
C LYS A 225 -32.84 -8.18 7.31
N LEU A 226 -31.97 -7.23 7.65
CA LEU A 226 -31.37 -6.28 6.70
C LEU A 226 -30.31 -6.97 5.83
N PHE A 227 -29.38 -7.71 6.45
CA PHE A 227 -28.33 -8.44 5.75
C PHE A 227 -28.85 -9.67 4.99
N ALA A 228 -29.88 -10.36 5.50
CA ALA A 228 -30.52 -11.46 4.77
C ALA A 228 -31.13 -10.95 3.45
N LYS A 229 -31.82 -9.80 3.46
CA LYS A 229 -32.38 -9.21 2.23
C LYS A 229 -31.30 -8.67 1.27
N VAL A 230 -30.21 -8.08 1.82
CA VAL A 230 -29.07 -7.61 1.02
C VAL A 230 -28.27 -8.80 0.48
N ASN A 231 -28.04 -9.83 1.28
CA ASN A 231 -27.37 -11.06 0.83
C ASN A 231 -28.23 -11.87 -0.15
N ASP A 232 -29.54 -11.92 0.03
CA ASP A 232 -30.46 -12.56 -0.92
C ASP A 232 -30.49 -11.83 -2.28
N TYR A 233 -30.44 -10.51 -2.25
CA TYR A 233 -30.30 -9.68 -3.44
C TYR A 233 -28.94 -9.87 -4.11
N ILE A 234 -27.85 -9.91 -3.33
CA ILE A 234 -26.50 -10.20 -3.81
C ILE A 234 -26.41 -11.66 -4.32
N ALA A 235 -27.03 -12.62 -3.63
CA ALA A 235 -27.03 -14.03 -4.03
C ALA A 235 -27.83 -14.28 -5.32
N ARG A 236 -28.97 -13.60 -5.51
CA ARG A 236 -29.73 -13.66 -6.78
C ARG A 236 -28.94 -13.06 -7.94
N SER A 237 -28.21 -11.95 -7.68
CA SER A 237 -27.31 -11.33 -8.67
C SER A 237 -26.05 -12.15 -8.96
N ALA A 238 -25.59 -12.97 -8.01
CA ALA A 238 -24.43 -13.85 -8.16
C ALA A 238 -24.72 -15.17 -8.85
N LYS A 239 -25.97 -15.67 -8.78
CA LYS A 239 -26.37 -16.94 -9.39
C LYS A 239 -26.50 -16.89 -10.92
N GLU A 240 -26.66 -15.67 -11.48
CA GLU A 240 -26.78 -15.47 -12.94
C GLU A 240 -25.44 -15.23 -13.66
N LYS A 241 -24.34 -15.13 -12.94
CA LYS A 241 -23.03 -14.85 -13.55
C LYS A 241 -21.99 -15.83 -13.02
N GLY A 242 -21.68 -16.83 -13.86
CA GLY A 242 -20.46 -17.63 -13.71
C GLY A 242 -19.25 -16.71 -13.43
N HIS A 243 -18.21 -17.23 -12.77
CA HIS A 243 -16.99 -16.51 -12.35
C HIS A 243 -16.30 -15.75 -13.51
N HIS A 244 -16.94 -14.70 -14.01
CA HIS A 244 -16.31 -13.73 -14.88
C HIS A 244 -15.53 -12.75 -14.01
N VAL A 245 -14.21 -12.92 -13.97
CA VAL A 245 -13.31 -11.90 -13.48
C VAL A 245 -13.62 -10.63 -14.28
N LYS A 246 -14.27 -9.65 -13.65
CA LYS A 246 -14.54 -8.36 -14.28
C LYS A 246 -13.19 -7.65 -14.45
N PHE A 247 -12.70 -7.61 -15.70
CA PHE A 247 -11.60 -6.71 -16.03
C PHE A 247 -12.15 -5.30 -16.02
N TYR A 248 -11.63 -4.50 -15.12
CA TYR A 248 -11.85 -3.10 -15.19
C TYR A 248 -11.06 -2.57 -16.38
N LYS A 249 -11.76 -1.95 -17.35
CA LYS A 249 -11.08 -1.07 -18.28
C LYS A 249 -10.23 -0.12 -17.44
N PRO A 250 -8.97 0.15 -17.84
CA PRO A 250 -8.10 1.03 -17.08
C PRO A 250 -8.88 2.25 -16.65
N SER A 251 -8.95 2.49 -15.37
CA SER A 251 -9.71 3.61 -14.82
C SER A 251 -9.16 4.88 -15.45
N LYS A 252 -10.00 5.65 -16.16
CA LYS A 252 -9.67 7.01 -16.59
C LYS A 252 -9.49 7.95 -15.39
N LEU A 253 -9.77 7.48 -14.19
CA LEU A 253 -9.58 8.16 -12.91
C LEU A 253 -8.09 8.14 -12.54
N ARG A 254 -7.39 9.22 -12.85
CA ARG A 254 -6.01 9.49 -12.42
C ARG A 254 -5.92 9.93 -10.96
N LEU A 255 -7.05 10.01 -10.27
CA LEU A 255 -7.17 10.57 -8.93
C LEU A 255 -6.21 9.89 -7.91
N PRO A 256 -6.08 8.55 -7.83
CA PRO A 256 -5.14 7.92 -6.91
C PRO A 256 -3.69 8.36 -7.12
N TYR A 257 -3.28 8.55 -8.38
CA TYR A 257 -1.92 8.97 -8.71
C TYR A 257 -1.68 10.46 -8.49
N ILE A 258 -2.71 11.29 -8.64
CA ILE A 258 -2.65 12.71 -8.25
C ILE A 258 -2.52 12.81 -6.73
N ILE A 259 -3.30 12.03 -5.99
CA ILE A 259 -3.24 11.97 -4.52
C ILE A 259 -1.86 11.49 -4.08
N SER A 260 -1.31 10.45 -4.70
CA SER A 260 0.03 9.97 -4.34
C SER A 260 1.10 11.04 -4.52
N ARG A 261 1.04 11.84 -5.59
CA ARG A 261 1.98 12.97 -5.80
C ARG A 261 1.86 14.04 -4.71
N ILE A 262 0.64 14.34 -4.29
CA ILE A 262 0.38 15.27 -3.18
C ILE A 262 0.96 14.68 -1.88
N VAL A 263 0.71 13.41 -1.60
CA VAL A 263 1.25 12.71 -0.42
C VAL A 263 2.77 12.73 -0.44
N PHE A 264 3.42 12.44 -1.56
CA PHE A 264 4.88 12.49 -1.69
C PHE A 264 5.43 13.87 -1.37
N PHE A 265 4.78 14.92 -1.87
CA PHE A 265 5.17 16.29 -1.57
C PHE A 265 5.12 16.56 -0.06
N PHE A 266 4.02 16.22 0.62
CA PHE A 266 3.90 16.40 2.07
C PHE A 266 4.84 15.50 2.88
N CYS A 267 5.17 14.31 2.38
CA CYS A 267 6.18 13.44 2.97
C CYS A 267 7.62 13.93 2.75
N GLY A 268 7.81 15.05 2.01
CA GLY A 268 9.13 15.60 1.69
C GLY A 268 9.90 14.76 0.68
N ILE A 269 9.22 14.00 -0.17
CA ILE A 269 9.78 13.24 -1.28
C ILE A 269 9.61 14.07 -2.56
N ARG A 270 10.71 14.50 -3.15
CA ARG A 270 10.72 15.13 -4.47
C ARG A 270 10.70 14.04 -5.53
N VAL A 271 9.77 14.10 -6.46
CA VAL A 271 9.67 13.10 -7.55
C VAL A 271 9.91 13.79 -8.88
N ARG A 272 10.91 13.31 -9.62
CA ARG A 272 11.21 13.70 -10.99
C ARG A 272 10.68 12.63 -11.95
N TYR A 273 9.76 13.02 -12.80
CA TYR A 273 9.20 12.15 -13.83
C TYR A 273 9.82 12.49 -15.18
N VAL A 274 10.45 11.50 -15.82
CA VAL A 274 11.06 11.63 -17.14
C VAL A 274 10.29 10.71 -18.10
N ASP A 275 9.49 11.32 -18.97
CA ASP A 275 8.71 10.61 -19.98
C ASP A 275 9.39 10.83 -21.34
N ARG A 276 10.12 9.81 -21.83
CA ARG A 276 10.81 9.81 -23.12
C ARG A 276 9.94 9.26 -24.27
N VAL A 277 8.74 8.78 -23.94
CA VAL A 277 7.83 8.18 -24.91
C VAL A 277 6.71 9.15 -25.30
N GLY A 278 6.19 9.90 -24.35
CA GLY A 278 5.15 10.91 -24.58
C GLY A 278 3.89 10.31 -25.20
N ASP A 279 3.45 10.97 -26.28
CA ASP A 279 2.22 10.62 -26.99
C ASP A 279 2.36 9.42 -27.95
N THR A 280 3.59 8.94 -28.18
CA THR A 280 3.86 7.81 -29.10
C THR A 280 3.64 6.46 -28.44
N MET A 281 3.30 6.41 -27.14
CA MET A 281 3.06 5.17 -26.43
C MET A 281 1.90 4.37 -27.02
N GLN A 282 2.22 3.21 -27.56
CA GLN A 282 1.25 2.29 -28.16
C GLN A 282 0.57 1.44 -27.08
N THR A 283 -0.67 1.01 -27.35
CA THR A 283 -1.40 0.04 -26.51
C THR A 283 -2.22 -0.89 -27.42
N PRO A 284 -2.34 -2.20 -27.06
CA PRO A 284 -1.91 -2.81 -25.80
C PRO A 284 -0.39 -2.87 -25.64
N CYS A 285 0.11 -2.86 -24.41
CA CYS A 285 1.53 -2.96 -24.13
C CYS A 285 1.82 -3.57 -22.75
N VAL A 286 3.05 -4.00 -22.54
CA VAL A 286 3.58 -4.38 -21.24
C VAL A 286 4.49 -3.26 -20.73
N VAL A 287 4.39 -2.96 -19.44
CA VAL A 287 5.31 -2.05 -18.75
C VAL A 287 6.02 -2.81 -17.65
N LEU A 288 7.34 -2.88 -17.75
CA LEU A 288 8.23 -3.47 -16.74
C LEU A 288 8.76 -2.36 -15.84
N CYS A 289 8.77 -2.59 -14.54
CA CYS A 289 9.30 -1.65 -13.57
C CYS A 289 10.22 -2.38 -12.59
N ASN A 290 11.36 -1.79 -12.22
CA ASN A 290 12.16 -2.29 -11.10
C ASN A 290 11.41 -2.16 -9.78
N HIS A 291 11.88 -2.84 -8.72
CA HIS A 291 11.11 -2.99 -7.48
C HIS A 291 11.93 -2.64 -6.23
N GLY A 292 12.21 -1.36 -6.05
CA GLY A 292 12.98 -0.85 -4.91
C GLY A 292 12.14 -0.62 -3.65
N SER A 293 10.88 -0.20 -3.81
CA SER A 293 9.99 0.19 -2.72
C SER A 293 8.58 -0.38 -2.86
N PHE A 294 7.88 -0.51 -1.75
CA PHE A 294 6.48 -0.95 -1.74
C PHE A 294 5.53 -0.02 -2.52
N ILE A 295 5.91 1.25 -2.68
CA ILE A 295 5.08 2.29 -3.32
C ILE A 295 5.43 2.56 -4.79
N ASP A 296 6.24 1.71 -5.45
CA ASP A 296 6.66 1.87 -6.85
C ASP A 296 5.49 1.96 -7.83
N PHE A 297 4.40 1.23 -7.53
CA PHE A 297 3.17 1.30 -8.33
C PHE A 297 2.61 2.73 -8.43
N ALA A 298 2.84 3.57 -7.41
CA ALA A 298 2.38 4.95 -7.40
C ALA A 298 3.26 5.84 -8.28
N TYR A 299 4.58 5.62 -8.29
CA TYR A 299 5.50 6.33 -9.20
C TYR A 299 5.23 5.92 -10.65
N ALA A 300 5.17 4.61 -10.93
CA ALA A 300 4.90 4.07 -12.25
C ALA A 300 3.53 4.53 -12.79
N GLY A 301 2.48 4.44 -11.98
CA GLY A 301 1.14 4.87 -12.38
C GLY A 301 1.01 6.38 -12.59
N SER A 302 1.79 7.19 -11.85
CA SER A 302 1.83 8.65 -12.03
C SER A 302 2.51 9.07 -13.33
N LEU A 303 3.43 8.25 -13.85
CA LEU A 303 4.12 8.48 -15.10
C LEU A 303 3.23 8.10 -16.31
N LEU A 304 2.43 7.06 -16.20
CA LEU A 304 1.51 6.57 -17.23
C LEU A 304 0.24 7.43 -17.31
N ARG A 305 0.37 8.68 -17.79
CA ARG A 305 -0.65 9.74 -17.69
C ARG A 305 -1.95 9.47 -18.47
N LYS A 306 -1.89 8.73 -19.57
CA LYS A 306 -3.02 8.60 -20.51
C LYS A 306 -3.95 7.44 -20.18
N LYS A 307 -3.42 6.34 -19.65
CA LYS A 307 -4.18 5.12 -19.31
C LYS A 307 -3.67 4.56 -17.99
N SER A 308 -4.56 4.18 -17.09
CA SER A 308 -4.17 3.50 -15.85
C SER A 308 -3.75 2.06 -16.16
N PRO A 309 -2.58 1.61 -15.68
CA PRO A 309 -2.13 0.25 -15.88
C PRO A 309 -2.89 -0.75 -15.01
N ASN A 310 -2.94 -2.01 -15.44
CA ASN A 310 -3.36 -3.14 -14.65
C ASN A 310 -2.10 -3.79 -14.03
N PHE A 311 -1.94 -3.69 -12.72
CA PHE A 311 -0.79 -4.26 -12.02
C PHE A 311 -1.00 -5.71 -11.64
N ILE A 312 0.06 -6.51 -11.81
CA ILE A 312 0.19 -7.82 -11.19
C ILE A 312 0.68 -7.61 -9.76
N VAL A 313 -0.02 -8.18 -8.77
CA VAL A 313 0.26 -7.97 -7.34
C VAL A 313 0.28 -9.31 -6.61
N ALA A 314 1.14 -9.47 -5.61
CA ALA A 314 1.23 -10.69 -4.82
C ALA A 314 -0.13 -11.13 -4.26
N ARG A 315 -0.45 -12.41 -4.42
CA ARG A 315 -1.73 -13.02 -4.00
C ARG A 315 -2.01 -12.81 -2.51
N LEU A 316 -0.99 -12.73 -1.68
CA LEU A 316 -1.07 -12.46 -0.24
C LEU A 316 -2.02 -11.30 0.10
N TYR A 317 -1.91 -10.19 -0.64
CA TYR A 317 -2.70 -8.98 -0.39
C TYR A 317 -4.20 -9.12 -0.73
N PHE A 318 -4.57 -10.14 -1.50
CA PHE A 318 -5.97 -10.41 -1.86
C PHE A 318 -6.71 -11.28 -0.85
N TYR A 319 -6.01 -11.90 0.09
CA TYR A 319 -6.66 -12.70 1.14
C TYR A 319 -7.44 -11.85 2.13
N GLN A 320 -7.02 -10.62 2.40
CA GLN A 320 -7.85 -9.67 3.11
C GLN A 320 -8.93 -9.10 2.18
N LYS A 321 -10.17 -9.44 2.45
CA LYS A 321 -11.32 -9.22 1.55
C LYS A 321 -11.53 -7.75 1.15
N GLN A 322 -11.36 -6.81 2.10
CA GLN A 322 -11.53 -5.38 1.82
C GLN A 322 -10.38 -4.83 0.97
N PHE A 323 -9.14 -5.16 1.35
CA PHE A 323 -7.96 -4.74 0.62
C PHE A 323 -7.90 -5.36 -0.78
N GLY A 324 -8.23 -6.66 -0.90
CA GLY A 324 -8.34 -7.31 -2.20
C GLY A 324 -9.40 -6.70 -3.11
N LYS A 325 -10.55 -6.23 -2.57
CA LYS A 325 -11.55 -5.48 -3.33
C LYS A 325 -11.00 -4.13 -3.79
N LEU A 326 -10.28 -3.42 -2.93
CA LEU A 326 -9.64 -2.16 -3.28
C LEU A 326 -8.61 -2.35 -4.40
N LEU A 327 -7.72 -3.33 -4.30
CA LEU A 327 -6.75 -3.65 -5.36
C LEU A 327 -7.45 -3.96 -6.69
N ARG A 328 -8.50 -4.78 -6.68
CA ARG A 328 -9.28 -5.08 -7.88
C ARG A 328 -9.97 -3.83 -8.45
N SER A 329 -10.37 -2.87 -7.62
CA SER A 329 -10.96 -1.62 -8.09
C SER A 329 -9.96 -0.74 -8.86
N PHE A 330 -8.67 -0.91 -8.61
CA PHE A 330 -7.58 -0.29 -9.36
C PHE A 330 -7.10 -1.11 -10.56
N GLY A 331 -7.81 -2.20 -10.88
CA GLY A 331 -7.43 -3.07 -11.99
C GLY A 331 -6.30 -4.05 -11.66
N CYS A 332 -5.91 -4.15 -10.38
CA CYS A 332 -4.90 -5.13 -9.96
C CYS A 332 -5.50 -6.54 -9.90
N PHE A 333 -4.67 -7.54 -10.18
CA PHE A 333 -5.04 -8.94 -10.05
C PHE A 333 -3.92 -9.78 -9.41
N PRO A 334 -4.31 -10.88 -8.71
CA PRO A 334 -3.37 -11.65 -7.92
C PRO A 334 -2.46 -12.53 -8.75
N LYS A 335 -1.21 -12.71 -8.28
CA LYS A 335 -0.24 -13.71 -8.74
C LYS A 335 0.39 -14.42 -7.56
N SER A 336 0.49 -15.75 -7.64
CA SER A 336 1.33 -16.56 -6.76
C SER A 336 2.79 -16.40 -7.21
N MET A 337 3.62 -15.81 -6.34
CA MET A 337 5.00 -15.47 -6.70
C MET A 337 5.85 -16.73 -6.84
N PHE A 338 6.69 -16.76 -7.86
CA PHE A 338 7.58 -17.86 -8.22
C PHE A 338 6.92 -19.23 -8.44
N ALA A 339 5.58 -19.25 -8.58
CA ALA A 339 4.80 -20.44 -8.85
C ALA A 339 4.07 -20.32 -10.20
N LEU A 340 3.73 -21.47 -10.80
CA LEU A 340 2.89 -21.52 -11.99
C LEU A 340 1.47 -21.06 -11.63
N ASP A 341 1.04 -19.93 -12.18
CA ASP A 341 -0.26 -19.31 -11.90
C ASP A 341 -1.04 -19.06 -13.20
N LEU A 342 -1.82 -20.06 -13.63
CA LEU A 342 -2.62 -20.00 -14.84
C LEU A 342 -3.71 -18.91 -14.79
N GLU A 343 -4.20 -18.57 -13.59
CA GLU A 343 -5.18 -17.49 -13.42
C GLU A 343 -4.55 -16.14 -13.75
N SER A 344 -3.36 -15.89 -13.21
CA SER A 344 -2.60 -14.66 -13.50
C SER A 344 -2.24 -14.55 -14.98
N MET A 345 -1.82 -15.64 -15.62
CA MET A 345 -1.53 -15.67 -17.06
C MET A 345 -2.77 -15.34 -17.90
N LYS A 346 -3.92 -15.97 -17.63
CA LYS A 346 -5.18 -15.66 -18.31
C LYS A 346 -5.60 -14.21 -18.11
N ASN A 347 -5.39 -13.66 -16.92
CA ASN A 347 -5.71 -12.28 -16.60
C ASN A 347 -4.80 -11.30 -17.35
N SER A 348 -3.52 -11.60 -17.47
CA SER A 348 -2.57 -10.82 -18.28
C SER A 348 -3.00 -10.74 -19.74
N LEU A 349 -3.31 -11.89 -20.35
CA LEU A 349 -3.81 -11.96 -21.73
C LEU A 349 -5.10 -11.14 -21.92
N LYS A 350 -6.04 -11.22 -20.98
CA LYS A 350 -7.30 -10.46 -21.07
C LYS A 350 -7.05 -8.95 -21.00
N VAL A 351 -6.11 -8.47 -20.17
CA VAL A 351 -5.70 -7.05 -20.13
C VAL A 351 -5.21 -6.61 -21.50
N LEU A 352 -4.30 -7.36 -22.11
CA LEU A 352 -3.74 -7.04 -23.42
C LEU A 352 -4.79 -7.10 -24.53
N HIS A 353 -5.62 -8.15 -24.59
CA HIS A 353 -6.72 -8.26 -25.56
C HIS A 353 -7.77 -7.14 -25.42
N SER A 354 -7.91 -6.55 -24.25
CA SER A 354 -8.79 -5.39 -24.04
C SER A 354 -8.15 -4.04 -24.45
N GLY A 355 -6.94 -4.03 -25.00
CA GLY A 355 -6.20 -2.84 -25.37
C GLY A 355 -5.58 -2.11 -24.16
N GLY A 356 -5.42 -2.82 -23.02
CA GLY A 356 -4.90 -2.27 -21.77
C GLY A 356 -3.37 -2.26 -21.66
N ILE A 357 -2.89 -1.69 -20.54
CA ILE A 357 -1.48 -1.71 -20.14
C ILE A 357 -1.33 -2.75 -19.04
N LEU A 358 -0.50 -3.77 -19.29
CA LEU A 358 -0.10 -4.74 -18.27
C LEU A 358 1.17 -4.24 -17.61
N ALA A 359 1.10 -3.87 -16.33
CA ALA A 359 2.26 -3.43 -15.57
C ALA A 359 2.70 -4.50 -14.55
N MET A 360 4.00 -4.74 -14.49
CA MET A 360 4.58 -5.71 -13.58
C MET A 360 5.97 -5.30 -13.11
N MET A 361 6.30 -5.70 -11.89
CA MET A 361 7.65 -5.67 -11.33
C MET A 361 8.22 -7.10 -11.50
N PRO A 362 9.04 -7.35 -12.53
CA PRO A 362 9.41 -8.72 -12.90
C PRO A 362 10.35 -9.39 -11.89
N GLU A 363 11.04 -8.63 -11.05
CA GLU A 363 11.82 -9.12 -9.91
C GLU A 363 10.95 -9.89 -8.89
N ALA A 364 9.63 -9.62 -8.88
CA ALA A 364 8.62 -10.27 -8.05
C ALA A 364 8.87 -10.17 -6.52
N ARG A 365 9.83 -9.38 -6.11
CA ARG A 365 10.19 -9.07 -4.71
C ARG A 365 10.83 -7.70 -4.61
N LEU A 366 10.71 -7.08 -3.43
CA LEU A 366 11.41 -5.83 -3.14
C LEU A 366 12.92 -6.08 -2.99
N SER A 367 13.72 -5.20 -3.57
CA SER A 367 15.17 -5.25 -3.39
C SER A 367 15.57 -5.24 -1.91
N THR A 368 16.51 -6.10 -1.56
CA THR A 368 16.99 -6.21 -0.18
C THR A 368 18.00 -5.11 0.15
N VAL A 369 18.87 -4.75 -0.80
CA VAL A 369 19.98 -3.82 -0.59
C VAL A 369 20.06 -2.70 -1.63
N GLY A 370 18.98 -2.39 -2.35
CA GLY A 370 18.93 -1.32 -3.34
C GLY A 370 19.63 -1.64 -4.64
N ARG A 371 19.61 -2.91 -5.03
CA ARG A 371 20.14 -3.42 -6.29
C ARG A 371 19.12 -4.27 -7.00
N PHE A 372 19.32 -4.43 -8.29
CA PHE A 372 18.51 -5.32 -9.13
C PHE A 372 18.52 -6.75 -8.59
N GLU A 373 17.34 -7.34 -8.50
CA GLU A 373 17.11 -8.72 -8.12
C GLU A 373 16.77 -9.55 -9.37
N ASP A 374 17.26 -10.78 -9.44
CA ASP A 374 17.12 -11.65 -10.61
C ASP A 374 15.64 -11.91 -10.95
N ILE A 375 15.39 -12.04 -12.26
CA ILE A 375 14.06 -12.29 -12.82
C ILE A 375 13.95 -13.77 -13.19
N GLN A 376 12.82 -14.39 -12.82
CA GLN A 376 12.56 -15.78 -13.14
C GLN A 376 12.60 -16.01 -14.67
N PRO A 377 13.39 -16.97 -15.19
CA PRO A 377 13.63 -17.13 -16.63
C PRO A 377 12.37 -17.29 -17.49
N GLY A 378 11.33 -17.94 -16.98
CA GLY A 378 10.03 -18.07 -17.65
C GLY A 378 9.34 -16.76 -18.01
N THR A 379 9.74 -15.65 -17.37
CA THR A 379 9.21 -14.30 -17.65
C THR A 379 9.58 -13.85 -19.08
N TYR A 380 10.79 -14.11 -19.54
CA TYR A 380 11.24 -13.67 -20.88
C TYR A 380 10.49 -14.38 -22.01
N SER A 381 10.28 -15.71 -21.87
CA SER A 381 9.43 -16.47 -22.79
C SER A 381 7.98 -15.99 -22.79
N PHE A 382 7.46 -15.59 -21.62
CA PHE A 382 6.14 -14.99 -21.51
C PHE A 382 6.09 -13.66 -22.26
N LEU A 383 7.06 -12.76 -22.07
CA LEU A 383 7.13 -11.46 -22.75
C LEU A 383 7.18 -11.62 -24.27
N LYS A 384 8.02 -12.53 -24.78
CA LYS A 384 8.10 -12.83 -26.23
C LYS A 384 6.75 -13.29 -26.79
N LYS A 385 6.05 -14.18 -26.07
CA LYS A 385 4.74 -14.71 -26.49
C LYS A 385 3.61 -13.66 -26.50
N MET A 386 3.73 -12.60 -25.71
CA MET A 386 2.71 -11.54 -25.69
C MET A 386 2.68 -10.74 -26.98
N ASN A 387 3.81 -10.62 -27.69
CA ASN A 387 3.94 -9.94 -28.98
C ASN A 387 3.30 -8.55 -29.02
N VAL A 388 3.54 -7.74 -28.00
CA VAL A 388 3.11 -6.34 -27.85
C VAL A 388 4.30 -5.49 -27.42
N PRO A 389 4.33 -4.18 -27.69
CA PRO A 389 5.44 -3.32 -27.29
C PRO A 389 5.70 -3.42 -25.78
N ILE A 390 6.98 -3.46 -25.41
CA ILE A 390 7.41 -3.48 -24.01
C ILE A 390 8.07 -2.16 -23.67
N TYR A 391 7.57 -1.50 -22.66
CA TYR A 391 8.14 -0.29 -22.09
C TYR A 391 8.79 -0.59 -20.74
N SER A 392 9.80 0.18 -20.37
CA SER A 392 10.43 0.12 -19.05
C SER A 392 10.15 1.38 -18.27
N ILE A 393 9.92 1.25 -16.98
CA ILE A 393 9.99 2.33 -16.00
C ILE A 393 11.10 1.97 -15.03
N VAL A 394 12.19 2.73 -15.05
CA VAL A 394 13.27 2.60 -14.07
C VAL A 394 13.12 3.70 -13.04
N ILE A 395 13.06 3.30 -11.78
CA ILE A 395 12.90 4.19 -10.63
C ILE A 395 14.19 4.13 -9.82
N HIS A 396 14.75 5.31 -9.52
CA HIS A 396 15.90 5.46 -8.65
C HIS A 396 15.53 6.30 -7.43
N GLY A 397 16.17 6.04 -6.30
CA GLY A 397 15.98 6.76 -5.05
C GLY A 397 14.76 6.33 -4.23
N ASP A 398 13.87 5.53 -4.80
CA ASP A 398 12.69 4.95 -4.15
C ASP A 398 13.07 4.00 -3.01
N TYR A 399 14.02 3.08 -3.27
CA TYR A 399 14.59 2.22 -2.23
C TYR A 399 15.24 3.03 -1.10
N LEU A 400 16.02 4.05 -1.43
CA LEU A 400 16.68 4.89 -0.44
C LEU A 400 15.67 5.71 0.38
N ALA A 401 14.53 6.07 -0.20
CA ALA A 401 13.44 6.74 0.49
C ALA A 401 12.65 5.79 1.41
N ASP A 402 12.46 4.53 1.01
CA ASP A 402 11.63 3.54 1.73
C ASP A 402 12.17 2.11 1.57
N PRO A 403 13.34 1.78 2.16
CA PRO A 403 13.91 0.44 2.05
C PRO A 403 13.07 -0.60 2.80
N LYS A 404 13.01 -1.81 2.26
CA LYS A 404 12.28 -2.98 2.78
C LYS A 404 12.50 -3.26 4.27
N TRP A 405 13.72 -3.08 4.76
CA TRP A 405 14.10 -3.30 6.16
C TRP A 405 13.84 -2.08 7.05
N GLY A 406 13.57 -0.92 6.45
CA GLY A 406 13.49 0.36 7.16
C GLY A 406 12.18 0.57 7.91
N LYS A 407 12.17 1.58 8.76
CA LYS A 407 10.97 2.03 9.48
C LYS A 407 10.66 3.48 9.11
N GLY A 408 9.67 3.65 8.24
CA GLY A 408 9.16 4.94 7.78
C GLY A 408 9.99 5.65 6.70
N LEU A 409 9.36 6.58 6.01
CA LEU A 409 9.92 7.32 4.89
C LEU A 409 11.07 8.25 5.32
N ARG A 410 12.09 8.37 4.45
CA ARG A 410 13.20 9.31 4.63
C ARG A 410 12.89 10.61 3.89
N ARG A 411 13.03 11.73 4.57
CA ARG A 411 12.74 13.06 4.03
C ARG A 411 13.90 13.65 3.26
N GLY A 412 13.60 14.63 2.41
CA GLY A 412 14.58 15.29 1.56
C GLY A 412 15.05 14.44 0.41
N SER A 413 14.40 13.28 0.21
CA SER A 413 14.71 12.34 -0.84
C SER A 413 14.35 12.88 -2.23
N LEU A 414 15.10 12.43 -3.23
CA LEU A 414 14.73 12.51 -4.63
C LEU A 414 14.40 11.10 -5.12
N VAL A 415 13.29 10.97 -5.83
CA VAL A 415 12.95 9.77 -6.59
C VAL A 415 12.83 10.17 -8.05
N GLU A 416 13.56 9.49 -8.92
CA GLU A 416 13.52 9.72 -10.36
C GLU A 416 12.90 8.49 -11.05
N ALA A 417 11.83 8.70 -11.82
CA ALA A 417 11.17 7.63 -12.58
C ALA A 417 11.23 7.96 -14.06
N THR A 418 11.83 7.08 -14.86
CA THR A 418 12.07 7.26 -16.29
C THR A 418 11.31 6.21 -17.10
N LEU A 419 10.43 6.65 -18.01
CA LEU A 419 9.69 5.79 -18.95
C LEU A 419 10.35 5.80 -20.33
N GLU A 420 10.61 4.61 -20.88
CA GLU A 420 11.19 4.43 -22.23
C GLU A 420 10.56 3.22 -22.94
N LEU A 421 10.64 3.22 -24.28
CA LEU A 421 10.41 2.01 -25.07
C LEU A 421 11.61 1.08 -24.89
N LEU A 422 11.35 -0.16 -24.49
CA LEU A 422 12.40 -1.16 -24.30
C LEU A 422 12.53 -2.10 -25.51
N LEU A 423 11.41 -2.64 -25.97
CA LEU A 423 11.35 -3.53 -27.13
C LEU A 423 10.12 -3.22 -27.97
N SER A 424 10.32 -3.07 -29.27
CA SER A 424 9.23 -2.97 -30.24
C SER A 424 8.66 -4.36 -30.56
N VAL A 425 7.53 -4.41 -31.28
CA VAL A 425 6.95 -5.68 -31.73
C VAL A 425 7.86 -6.38 -32.72
N GLU A 426 8.48 -5.62 -33.62
CA GLU A 426 9.42 -6.12 -34.63
C GLU A 426 10.64 -6.77 -33.97
N GLU A 427 11.20 -6.13 -32.94
CA GLU A 427 12.31 -6.68 -32.16
C GLU A 427 11.90 -7.96 -31.43
N LEU A 428 10.71 -8.03 -30.84
CA LEU A 428 10.23 -9.25 -30.17
C LEU A 428 10.05 -10.44 -31.12
N GLN A 429 9.76 -10.18 -32.38
CA GLN A 429 9.64 -11.25 -33.39
C GLN A 429 10.99 -11.79 -33.83
N THR A 430 12.02 -10.97 -33.86
CA THR A 430 13.35 -11.32 -34.37
C THR A 430 14.30 -11.82 -33.31
N LEU A 431 14.28 -11.22 -32.09
CA LEU A 431 15.19 -11.57 -31.00
C LEU A 431 14.91 -12.95 -30.40
N SER A 432 15.96 -13.66 -29.99
CA SER A 432 15.87 -14.87 -29.16
C SER A 432 15.38 -14.54 -27.74
N VAL A 433 15.05 -15.55 -26.96
CA VAL A 433 14.64 -15.35 -25.55
C VAL A 433 15.81 -14.85 -24.73
N GLU A 434 17.01 -15.32 -25.01
CA GLU A 434 18.27 -14.94 -24.36
C GLU A 434 18.64 -13.48 -24.66
N GLU A 435 18.43 -13.01 -25.88
CA GLU A 435 18.64 -11.61 -26.26
C GLU A 435 17.60 -10.68 -25.59
N ILE A 436 16.35 -11.13 -25.50
CA ILE A 436 15.31 -10.41 -24.74
C ILE A 436 15.68 -10.34 -23.26
N GLN A 437 16.15 -11.45 -22.67
CA GLN A 437 16.64 -11.49 -21.29
C GLN A 437 17.72 -10.43 -21.09
N LYS A 438 18.77 -10.47 -21.91
CA LYS A 438 19.89 -9.53 -21.82
C LYS A 438 19.42 -8.09 -21.87
N ARG A 439 18.57 -7.73 -22.84
CA ARG A 439 18.02 -6.36 -22.98
C ARG A 439 17.20 -5.93 -21.78
N VAL A 440 16.34 -6.81 -21.24
CA VAL A 440 15.49 -6.52 -20.09
C VAL A 440 16.34 -6.36 -18.83
N GLU A 441 17.30 -7.26 -18.58
CA GLU A 441 18.17 -7.19 -17.41
C GLU A 441 19.10 -5.97 -17.46
N GLU A 442 19.73 -5.68 -18.60
CA GLU A 442 20.55 -4.47 -18.78
C GLU A 442 19.75 -3.20 -18.50
N ARG A 443 18.49 -3.14 -18.95
CA ARG A 443 17.67 -1.95 -18.80
C ARG A 443 17.11 -1.78 -17.39
N LEU A 444 16.71 -2.88 -16.73
CA LEU A 444 16.16 -2.84 -15.38
C LEU A 444 17.23 -2.92 -14.28
N SER A 445 18.47 -3.23 -14.66
CA SER A 445 19.58 -3.26 -13.72
C SER A 445 19.80 -1.88 -13.09
N TYR A 446 19.90 -1.85 -11.79
CA TYR A 446 20.16 -0.64 -11.02
C TYR A 446 21.01 -0.94 -9.76
N ASP A 447 21.73 0.07 -9.31
CA ASP A 447 22.41 0.12 -8.02
C ASP A 447 22.20 1.52 -7.45
N GLU A 448 21.40 1.60 -6.38
CA GLU A 448 21.04 2.86 -5.76
C GLU A 448 22.24 3.58 -5.14
N PHE A 449 23.28 2.87 -4.74
CA PHE A 449 24.50 3.48 -4.19
C PHE A 449 25.38 4.06 -5.29
N VAL A 450 25.41 3.42 -6.48
CA VAL A 450 26.09 3.98 -7.66
C VAL A 450 25.33 5.22 -8.12
N TRP A 451 24.00 5.14 -8.24
CA TRP A 451 23.18 6.29 -8.62
C TRP A 451 23.32 7.45 -7.61
N LEU A 452 23.35 7.16 -6.30
CA LEU A 452 23.51 8.18 -5.28
C LEU A 452 24.87 8.90 -5.38
N LYS A 453 25.94 8.22 -5.83
CA LYS A 453 27.25 8.86 -6.06
C LYS A 453 27.18 9.94 -7.12
N THR A 454 26.36 9.75 -8.17
CA THR A 454 26.19 10.75 -9.25
C THR A 454 25.31 11.95 -8.83
N HIS A 455 24.70 11.89 -7.64
CA HIS A 455 23.85 12.94 -7.07
C HIS A 455 24.37 13.39 -5.69
N PRO A 456 25.49 14.12 -5.63
CA PRO A 456 26.15 14.48 -4.36
C PRO A 456 25.33 15.41 -3.46
N GLU A 457 24.37 16.14 -4.02
CA GLU A 457 23.47 17.07 -3.33
C GLU A 457 22.35 16.39 -2.56
N ILE A 458 22.03 15.13 -2.88
CA ILE A 458 20.88 14.42 -2.28
C ILE A 458 21.22 13.91 -0.88
N ARG A 459 20.31 14.10 0.05
CA ARG A 459 20.37 13.62 1.42
C ARG A 459 19.06 12.96 1.82
N TYR A 460 19.11 11.77 2.44
CA TYR A 460 17.97 11.03 2.96
C TYR A 460 17.92 11.19 4.49
N ARG A 461 17.00 12.01 4.99
CA ARG A 461 16.97 12.40 6.39
C ARG A 461 15.99 11.56 7.19
N SER A 462 16.49 10.93 8.25
CA SER A 462 15.69 10.23 9.25
C SER A 462 16.48 10.16 10.56
N GLY A 463 15.79 10.33 11.69
CA GLY A 463 16.38 10.03 13.00
C GLY A 463 16.61 8.53 13.23
N LYS A 464 16.10 7.67 12.31
CA LYS A 464 16.11 6.21 12.42
C LYS A 464 16.79 5.55 11.22
N MET A 465 17.89 6.14 10.71
CA MET A 465 18.57 5.68 9.49
C MET A 465 18.99 4.19 9.54
N ALA A 466 19.47 3.71 10.69
CA ALA A 466 19.92 2.34 10.86
C ALA A 466 18.80 1.37 11.25
N LYS A 467 17.64 1.88 11.74
CA LYS A 467 16.62 1.03 12.35
C LYS A 467 16.03 0.01 11.36
N GLY A 468 16.22 -1.27 11.69
CA GLY A 468 15.77 -2.40 10.89
C GLY A 468 16.90 -3.11 10.15
N LEU A 469 18.11 -2.54 10.06
CA LEU A 469 19.25 -3.22 9.42
C LEU A 469 19.64 -4.51 10.12
N GLU A 470 19.39 -4.64 11.43
CA GLU A 470 19.54 -5.87 12.20
C GLU A 470 18.71 -7.05 11.67
N ASN A 471 17.74 -6.77 10.79
CA ASN A 471 16.87 -7.78 10.20
C ASN A 471 17.40 -8.33 8.87
N ILE A 472 18.44 -7.71 8.30
CA ILE A 472 19.10 -8.18 7.07
C ILE A 472 20.59 -8.42 7.27
N LEU A 473 21.19 -7.79 8.29
CA LEU A 473 22.58 -8.03 8.70
C LEU A 473 22.54 -8.95 9.91
N THR A 474 22.82 -10.25 9.72
CA THR A 474 22.69 -11.26 10.77
C THR A 474 23.96 -11.52 11.53
N THR A 475 25.12 -11.26 10.92
CA THR A 475 26.43 -11.61 11.47
C THR A 475 27.24 -10.35 11.80
N CYS A 476 27.77 -10.28 13.01
CA CYS A 476 28.67 -9.21 13.41
C CYS A 476 30.00 -9.31 12.67
N PRO A 477 30.48 -8.27 11.98
CA PRO A 477 31.72 -8.34 11.20
C PRO A 477 32.99 -8.32 12.06
N VAL A 478 32.86 -8.07 13.37
CA VAL A 478 33.99 -8.00 14.32
C VAL A 478 34.18 -9.31 15.06
N CYS A 479 33.11 -9.85 15.66
CA CYS A 479 33.20 -11.10 16.46
C CYS A 479 32.62 -12.33 15.76
N GLY A 480 32.01 -12.20 14.58
CA GLY A 480 31.40 -13.32 13.85
C GLY A 480 30.11 -13.86 14.44
N GLN A 481 29.66 -13.36 15.60
CA GLN A 481 28.44 -13.87 16.24
C GLN A 481 27.20 -13.46 15.46
N LYS A 482 26.25 -14.41 15.33
CA LYS A 482 24.98 -14.21 14.66
C LYS A 482 23.92 -13.61 15.60
N TYR A 483 23.05 -12.79 15.05
CA TYR A 483 21.87 -12.20 15.71
C TYR A 483 22.16 -11.33 16.93
N THR A 484 23.39 -10.85 17.10
CA THR A 484 23.81 -9.96 18.20
C THR A 484 23.71 -8.48 17.81
N LEU A 485 23.38 -8.19 16.56
CA LEU A 485 23.27 -6.81 16.10
C LEU A 485 21.96 -6.17 16.56
N LYS A 486 22.05 -4.90 17.01
CA LYS A 486 20.93 -4.04 17.38
C LYS A 486 21.12 -2.66 16.77
N THR A 487 20.03 -1.97 16.50
CA THR A 487 20.08 -0.61 15.93
C THR A 487 19.44 0.42 16.85
N LYS A 488 20.09 1.58 16.98
CA LYS A 488 19.55 2.74 17.70
C LYS A 488 19.83 4.02 16.91
N GLY A 489 18.77 4.69 16.47
CA GLY A 489 18.89 5.92 15.68
C GLY A 489 19.61 5.71 14.35
N LYS A 490 20.79 6.27 14.23
CA LYS A 490 21.67 6.17 13.05
C LYS A 490 22.79 5.12 13.23
N SER A 491 22.87 4.43 14.35
CA SER A 491 23.99 3.55 14.69
C SER A 491 23.58 2.08 14.80
N ILE A 492 24.55 1.21 14.49
CA ILE A 492 24.50 -0.24 14.61
C ILE A 492 25.41 -0.64 15.76
N PHE A 493 24.94 -1.51 16.63
CA PHE A 493 25.66 -2.03 17.79
C PHE A 493 25.64 -3.57 17.76
N CYS A 494 26.71 -4.17 18.24
CA CYS A 494 26.75 -5.58 18.62
C CYS A 494 26.68 -5.69 20.15
N GLU A 495 25.95 -6.66 20.66
CA GLU A 495 25.84 -6.91 22.10
C GLU A 495 27.19 -7.18 22.76
N THR A 496 28.12 -7.82 22.03
CA THR A 496 29.46 -8.17 22.50
C THR A 496 30.49 -7.08 22.23
N CYS A 497 30.48 -6.49 21.02
CA CYS A 497 31.54 -5.58 20.55
C CYS A 497 31.21 -4.10 20.79
N GLY A 498 30.00 -3.76 21.21
CA GLY A 498 29.56 -2.38 21.34
C GLY A 498 29.19 -1.75 19.99
N LYS A 499 29.51 -0.48 19.78
CA LYS A 499 29.18 0.26 18.56
C LYS A 499 30.02 -0.22 17.37
N ILE A 500 29.35 -0.63 16.29
CA ILE A 500 29.99 -1.12 15.07
C ILE A 500 30.10 -0.01 14.02
N ALA A 501 29.00 0.69 13.70
CA ALA A 501 28.96 1.69 12.64
C ALA A 501 27.89 2.75 12.90
N THR A 502 28.07 3.91 12.26
CA THR A 502 27.05 4.98 12.19
C THR A 502 26.79 5.33 10.73
N ILE A 503 25.52 5.40 10.34
CA ILE A 503 25.08 5.69 8.98
C ILE A 503 24.79 7.18 8.85
N ASN A 504 25.36 7.81 7.82
CA ASN A 504 25.08 9.20 7.48
C ASN A 504 23.82 9.32 6.58
N GLU A 505 23.48 10.55 6.19
CA GLU A 505 22.31 10.84 5.36
C GLU A 505 22.45 10.41 3.88
N ARG A 506 23.61 9.84 3.52
CA ARG A 506 23.90 9.25 2.21
C ARG A 506 24.13 7.74 2.29
N TYR A 507 23.69 7.11 3.39
CA TYR A 507 23.83 5.68 3.65
C TYR A 507 25.27 5.16 3.74
N ALA A 508 26.29 6.02 3.72
CA ALA A 508 27.65 5.63 3.98
C ALA A 508 27.90 5.50 5.51
N PHE A 509 28.78 4.60 5.89
CA PHE A 509 29.27 4.54 7.26
C PHE A 509 30.25 5.69 7.51
N VAL A 510 30.10 6.36 8.65
CA VAL A 510 30.87 7.58 8.97
C VAL A 510 32.37 7.30 9.02
N ASP A 511 32.74 6.16 9.60
CA ASP A 511 34.14 5.75 9.79
C ASP A 511 34.64 4.84 8.66
N GLU A 512 33.81 4.57 7.64
CA GLU A 512 34.08 3.65 6.53
C GLU A 512 34.53 2.22 6.96
N LYS A 513 34.37 1.90 8.21
CA LYS A 513 34.73 0.61 8.81
C LYS A 513 33.49 0.00 9.48
N PRO A 514 33.39 -1.34 9.45
CA PRO A 514 34.21 -2.33 8.76
C PRO A 514 33.98 -2.37 7.24
N PHE A 515 32.96 -1.65 6.74
CA PHE A 515 32.57 -1.55 5.33
C PHE A 515 32.22 -0.10 4.98
N SER A 516 32.19 0.24 3.69
CA SER A 516 31.78 1.56 3.21
C SER A 516 30.28 1.85 3.45
N ASN A 517 29.44 0.83 3.35
CA ASN A 517 28.00 0.87 3.61
C ASN A 517 27.44 -0.52 3.91
N PHE A 518 26.16 -0.60 4.25
CA PHE A 518 25.51 -1.85 4.64
C PHE A 518 25.29 -2.81 3.46
N SER A 519 25.22 -2.34 2.21
CA SER A 519 25.06 -3.20 1.03
C SER A 519 26.31 -4.06 0.83
N VAL A 520 27.51 -3.45 0.96
CA VAL A 520 28.78 -4.18 0.90
C VAL A 520 28.90 -5.21 2.03
N TRP A 521 28.43 -4.85 3.23
CA TRP A 521 28.38 -5.80 4.35
C TRP A 521 27.44 -6.98 4.07
N TYR A 522 26.26 -6.69 3.53
CA TYR A 522 25.30 -7.73 3.16
C TYR A 522 25.86 -8.69 2.11
N GLU A 523 26.56 -8.17 1.10
CA GLU A 523 27.22 -9.00 0.08
C GLU A 523 28.29 -9.92 0.68
N LYS A 524 29.13 -9.36 1.54
CA LYS A 524 30.14 -10.18 2.23
C LYS A 524 29.48 -11.31 3.03
N GLN A 525 28.39 -10.99 3.75
CA GLN A 525 27.61 -12.00 4.49
C GLN A 525 27.01 -13.07 3.57
N PHE A 526 26.55 -12.68 2.38
CA PHE A 526 26.03 -13.60 1.39
C PHE A 526 27.12 -14.51 0.81
N ASP A 527 28.30 -13.95 0.50
CA ASP A 527 29.44 -14.73 -0.01
C ASP A 527 30.01 -15.68 1.05
N ASP A 528 30.05 -15.26 2.32
CA ASP A 528 30.45 -16.13 3.43
C ASP A 528 29.49 -17.32 3.55
N LEU A 529 28.17 -17.08 3.48
CA LEU A 529 27.17 -18.15 3.51
C LEU A 529 27.29 -19.07 2.29
N ARG A 530 27.55 -18.51 1.11
CA ARG A 530 27.80 -19.28 -0.12
C ARG A 530 28.98 -20.21 0.07
N THR A 531 30.09 -19.73 0.59
CA THR A 531 31.27 -20.53 0.87
C THR A 531 30.95 -21.70 1.82
N VAL A 532 30.18 -21.43 2.90
CA VAL A 532 29.76 -22.47 3.84
C VAL A 532 28.91 -23.55 3.15
N ILE A 533 27.96 -23.14 2.30
CA ILE A 533 27.06 -24.08 1.59
C ILE A 533 27.82 -24.90 0.54
N GLU A 534 28.77 -24.29 -0.17
CA GLU A 534 29.54 -24.94 -1.22
C GLU A 534 30.58 -25.93 -0.67
N THR A 535 31.14 -25.63 0.51
CA THR A 535 32.15 -26.49 1.16
C THR A 535 31.56 -27.56 2.07
N ASN A 536 30.26 -27.48 2.40
CA ASN A 536 29.60 -28.45 3.27
C ASN A 536 28.45 -29.15 2.53
N GLU A 537 28.66 -30.40 2.13
CA GLU A 537 27.63 -31.19 1.44
C GLU A 537 26.40 -31.50 2.30
N ASP A 538 26.57 -31.58 3.61
CA ASP A 538 25.51 -31.84 4.59
C ASP A 538 24.88 -30.54 5.14
N TYR A 539 25.09 -29.41 4.44
CA TYR A 539 24.52 -28.14 4.89
C TYR A 539 22.99 -28.24 5.01
N HIS A 540 22.49 -27.86 6.15
CA HIS A 540 21.06 -27.72 6.40
C HIS A 540 20.78 -26.54 7.32
N LEU A 541 19.69 -25.83 7.04
CA LEU A 541 19.17 -24.77 7.87
C LEU A 541 17.85 -25.24 8.49
N THR A 542 17.80 -25.32 9.84
CA THR A 542 16.62 -25.81 10.56
C THR A 542 16.15 -24.79 11.59
N SER A 543 14.86 -24.60 11.71
CA SER A 543 14.24 -23.74 12.73
C SER A 543 12.86 -24.26 13.13
N LYS A 544 12.52 -24.06 14.40
CA LYS A 544 11.12 -24.06 14.83
C LYS A 544 10.41 -22.88 14.17
N VAL A 545 9.21 -23.11 13.67
CA VAL A 545 8.44 -22.09 12.95
C VAL A 545 6.98 -22.09 13.39
N LYS A 546 6.35 -20.93 13.32
CA LYS A 546 4.90 -20.81 13.35
C LYS A 546 4.39 -20.72 11.91
N LEU A 547 3.51 -21.65 11.53
CA LEU A 547 2.87 -21.67 10.24
C LEU A 547 1.65 -20.75 10.24
N TYR A 548 1.57 -19.87 9.25
CA TYR A 548 0.39 -19.07 8.95
C TYR A 548 -0.16 -19.44 7.58
N ARG A 549 -1.48 -19.44 7.47
CA ARG A 549 -2.23 -19.75 6.25
C ARG A 549 -3.24 -18.63 5.94
N PRO A 550 -3.77 -18.55 4.71
CA PRO A 550 -4.81 -17.58 4.38
C PRO A 550 -5.98 -17.60 5.35
N SER A 551 -6.46 -16.41 5.73
CA SER A 551 -7.62 -16.32 6.62
C SER A 551 -8.90 -16.75 5.91
N LYS A 552 -9.65 -17.68 6.50
CA LYS A 552 -10.91 -18.22 5.93
C LYS A 552 -12.03 -17.17 5.90
N ASP A 553 -12.03 -16.23 6.84
CA ASP A 553 -13.05 -15.19 6.98
C ASP A 553 -12.76 -13.93 6.12
N GLY A 554 -11.52 -13.79 5.66
CA GLY A 554 -11.05 -12.65 4.88
C GLY A 554 -10.94 -11.34 5.67
N LYS A 555 -11.01 -11.38 7.01
CA LYS A 555 -10.81 -10.20 7.87
C LYS A 555 -9.34 -9.82 7.98
N LYS A 556 -8.48 -10.83 8.08
CA LYS A 556 -7.01 -10.71 8.08
C LYS A 556 -6.46 -11.33 6.81
N MET A 557 -5.23 -11.00 6.44
CA MET A 557 -4.54 -11.66 5.33
C MET A 557 -4.26 -13.12 5.68
N LEU A 558 -3.67 -13.33 6.84
CA LEU A 558 -3.22 -14.63 7.33
C LEU A 558 -3.78 -14.91 8.72
N ARG A 559 -3.87 -16.19 9.06
CA ARG A 559 -4.19 -16.71 10.39
C ARG A 559 -3.13 -17.72 10.81
N PHE A 560 -2.90 -17.83 12.10
CA PHE A 560 -2.08 -18.90 12.67
C PHE A 560 -2.74 -20.26 12.36
N ALA A 561 -1.94 -21.20 11.90
CA ALA A 561 -2.39 -22.55 11.52
C ALA A 561 -1.75 -23.65 12.35
N GLY A 562 -0.57 -23.43 12.93
CA GLY A 562 0.10 -24.39 13.80
C GLY A 562 1.59 -24.12 13.98
N ASP A 563 2.22 -24.92 14.81
CA ASP A 563 3.67 -24.91 15.07
C ASP A 563 4.32 -26.12 14.40
N GLY A 564 5.59 -25.99 14.03
CA GLY A 564 6.35 -27.07 13.42
C GLY A 564 7.84 -26.75 13.28
N VAL A 565 8.52 -27.55 12.51
CA VAL A 565 9.93 -27.39 12.17
C VAL A 565 10.07 -27.33 10.66
N CYS A 566 10.79 -26.33 10.17
CA CYS A 566 11.25 -26.25 8.79
C CYS A 566 12.73 -26.65 8.71
N THR A 567 13.07 -27.39 7.66
CA THR A 567 14.46 -27.68 7.28
C THR A 567 14.63 -27.40 5.80
N LEU A 568 15.70 -26.68 5.45
CA LEU A 568 16.12 -26.39 4.08
C LEU A 568 17.51 -26.99 3.85
N ASP A 569 17.64 -27.84 2.86
CA ASP A 569 18.88 -28.50 2.47
C ASP A 569 18.99 -28.61 0.93
N ALA A 570 20.00 -29.34 0.43
CA ALA A 570 20.18 -29.58 -1.00
C ALA A 570 19.03 -30.38 -1.65
N LYS A 571 18.18 -31.06 -0.88
CA LYS A 571 17.02 -31.82 -1.37
C LYS A 571 15.78 -30.94 -1.49
N GLY A 572 15.66 -29.92 -0.65
CA GLY A 572 14.53 -29.00 -0.68
C GLY A 572 14.12 -28.44 0.67
N LEU A 573 12.90 -27.90 0.74
CA LEU A 573 12.26 -27.38 1.94
C LEU A 573 11.30 -28.41 2.51
N ILE A 574 11.55 -28.87 3.73
CA ILE A 574 10.71 -29.80 4.46
C ILE A 574 10.03 -29.04 5.60
N TYR A 575 8.73 -29.22 5.75
CA TYR A 575 7.97 -28.82 6.94
C TYR A 575 7.39 -30.04 7.63
N GLN A 576 7.56 -30.13 8.94
CA GLN A 576 6.98 -31.14 9.81
C GLN A 576 6.33 -30.44 11.00
N GLY A 577 5.03 -30.63 11.19
CA GLY A 577 4.32 -29.96 12.27
C GLY A 577 2.81 -30.01 12.13
N ILE A 578 2.14 -29.08 12.79
CA ILE A 578 0.69 -29.02 12.85
C ILE A 578 0.15 -28.01 11.84
N GLN A 579 -0.92 -28.37 11.13
CA GLN A 579 -1.76 -27.44 10.38
C GLN A 579 -3.22 -27.68 10.71
N ASP A 580 -3.89 -26.67 11.26
CA ASP A 580 -5.32 -26.73 11.63
C ASP A 580 -5.70 -27.87 12.60
N GLY A 581 -4.75 -28.30 13.46
CA GLY A 581 -4.93 -29.38 14.44
C GLY A 581 -4.51 -30.75 13.94
N GLU A 582 -4.12 -30.89 12.67
CA GLU A 582 -3.64 -32.13 12.08
C GLU A 582 -2.11 -32.11 11.91
N GLU A 583 -1.45 -33.24 12.15
CA GLU A 583 -0.04 -33.38 11.83
C GLU A 583 0.15 -33.49 10.34
N ILE A 584 1.01 -32.64 9.78
CA ILE A 584 1.37 -32.66 8.36
C ILE A 584 2.88 -32.70 8.17
N THR A 585 3.29 -33.36 7.11
CA THR A 585 4.65 -33.30 6.58
C THR A 585 4.56 -33.07 5.08
N PHE A 586 5.29 -32.07 4.57
CA PHE A 586 5.45 -31.91 3.14
C PHE A 586 6.91 -31.57 2.79
N ASN A 587 7.28 -31.89 1.58
CA ASN A 587 8.59 -31.60 1.01
C ASN A 587 8.40 -30.86 -0.33
N VAL A 588 9.09 -29.74 -0.50
CA VAL A 588 9.20 -29.02 -1.75
C VAL A 588 10.62 -29.22 -2.29
N PRO A 589 10.81 -30.02 -3.35
CA PRO A 589 12.13 -30.26 -3.92
C PRO A 589 12.84 -28.96 -4.30
N ILE A 590 14.16 -28.88 -4.08
CA ILE A 590 14.93 -27.65 -4.33
C ILE A 590 14.80 -27.15 -5.78
N LYS A 591 14.72 -28.03 -6.76
CA LYS A 591 14.50 -27.69 -8.17
C LYS A 591 13.15 -27.02 -8.45
N GLN A 592 12.18 -27.12 -7.54
CA GLN A 592 10.89 -26.44 -7.64
C GLN A 592 10.88 -25.12 -6.89
N ILE A 593 11.92 -24.82 -6.12
CA ILE A 593 12.09 -23.58 -5.37
C ILE A 593 12.97 -22.65 -6.22
N TYR A 594 12.36 -21.64 -6.86
CA TYR A 594 13.17 -20.60 -7.50
C TYR A 594 13.85 -19.74 -6.42
N ARG A 595 13.07 -19.15 -5.53
CA ARG A 595 13.52 -18.35 -4.39
C ARG A 595 12.47 -18.43 -3.28
N LEU A 596 12.86 -18.47 -2.02
CA LEU A 596 11.96 -18.16 -0.92
C LEU A 596 11.76 -16.65 -0.86
N LEU A 597 10.56 -16.20 -0.58
CA LEU A 597 10.30 -14.80 -0.25
C LEU A 597 10.52 -14.58 1.25
N PHE A 598 10.87 -13.36 1.64
CA PHE A 598 11.03 -13.04 3.07
C PHE A 598 10.59 -11.62 3.41
N GLY A 599 10.09 -11.44 4.63
CA GLY A 599 9.92 -10.17 5.31
C GLY A 599 11.09 -9.92 6.26
N ALA A 600 11.71 -8.75 6.19
CA ALA A 600 12.89 -8.43 7.00
C ALA A 600 12.57 -8.45 8.51
N GLY A 601 13.10 -9.45 9.23
CA GLY A 601 12.84 -9.68 10.65
C GLY A 601 11.41 -10.15 10.95
N GLU A 602 10.75 -10.80 10.00
CA GLU A 602 9.36 -11.26 10.17
C GLU A 602 9.18 -12.73 9.81
N ASN A 603 9.39 -13.09 8.54
CA ASN A 603 9.02 -14.40 7.99
C ASN A 603 9.85 -14.79 6.78
N PHE A 604 9.72 -16.06 6.39
CA PHE A 604 9.93 -16.50 5.02
C PHE A 604 8.67 -17.21 4.50
N GLU A 605 8.49 -17.24 3.18
CA GLU A 605 7.28 -17.80 2.58
C GLU A 605 7.53 -18.46 1.23
N ILE A 606 6.66 -19.41 0.90
CA ILE A 606 6.65 -20.09 -0.39
C ILE A 606 5.22 -20.27 -0.89
N TYR A 607 5.05 -20.22 -2.21
CA TYR A 607 3.81 -20.61 -2.86
C TYR A 607 3.95 -22.01 -3.45
N ILE A 608 3.02 -22.89 -3.09
CA ILE A 608 2.88 -24.21 -3.69
C ILE A 608 1.58 -24.17 -4.49
N GLY A 609 1.70 -24.02 -5.81
CA GLY A 609 0.55 -23.68 -6.68
C GLY A 609 -0.07 -22.34 -6.33
N SER A 610 -1.34 -22.31 -5.96
CA SER A 610 -2.05 -21.09 -5.53
C SER A 610 -2.02 -20.84 -4.02
N GLU A 611 -1.45 -21.75 -3.25
CA GLU A 611 -1.47 -21.71 -1.80
C GLU A 611 -0.17 -21.15 -1.22
N ILE A 612 -0.29 -20.21 -0.28
CA ILE A 612 0.86 -19.67 0.45
C ILE A 612 1.08 -20.42 1.75
N TYR A 613 2.34 -20.75 2.03
CA TYR A 613 2.86 -21.20 3.30
C TYR A 613 3.78 -20.11 3.83
N TYR A 614 3.37 -19.50 4.93
CA TYR A 614 4.04 -18.36 5.55
C TYR A 614 4.58 -18.78 6.90
N PHE A 615 5.91 -18.79 7.06
CA PHE A 615 6.60 -19.30 8.22
C PHE A 615 7.25 -18.17 9.01
N VAL A 616 6.97 -18.10 10.29
CA VAL A 616 7.64 -17.20 11.23
C VAL A 616 8.63 -18.02 12.04
N PRO A 617 9.94 -17.90 11.78
CA PRO A 617 10.96 -18.64 12.51
C PRO A 617 11.10 -18.14 13.96
N GLU A 618 11.61 -18.98 14.86
CA GLU A 618 11.85 -18.64 16.26
C GLU A 618 12.77 -17.41 16.37
N GLU A 619 13.91 -17.43 15.67
CA GLU A 619 14.73 -16.23 15.45
C GLU A 619 14.26 -15.55 14.14
N ARG A 620 13.45 -14.51 14.27
CA ARG A 620 12.82 -13.84 13.12
C ARG A 620 13.83 -13.22 12.16
N ARG A 621 15.00 -12.78 12.65
CA ARG A 621 16.06 -12.21 11.83
C ARG A 621 16.71 -13.25 10.91
N SER A 622 16.54 -14.55 11.19
CA SER A 622 17.01 -15.62 10.32
C SER A 622 16.27 -15.68 8.97
N ALA A 623 15.12 -15.01 8.83
CA ALA A 623 14.34 -15.01 7.59
C ALA A 623 15.17 -14.65 6.33
N VAL A 624 16.13 -13.75 6.46
CA VAL A 624 17.06 -13.41 5.37
C VAL A 624 18.03 -14.55 5.04
N GLU A 625 18.45 -15.34 6.01
CA GLU A 625 19.30 -16.53 5.76
C GLU A 625 18.54 -17.61 4.99
N TRP A 626 17.26 -17.84 5.33
CA TRP A 626 16.39 -18.75 4.57
C TRP A 626 16.30 -18.34 3.11
N TYR A 627 16.15 -17.05 2.86
CA TYR A 627 16.16 -16.49 1.50
C TYR A 627 17.52 -16.71 0.81
N MET A 628 18.64 -16.31 1.43
CA MET A 628 19.99 -16.47 0.88
C MET A 628 20.34 -17.93 0.60
N ALA A 629 20.09 -18.82 1.56
CA ALA A 629 20.35 -20.25 1.43
C ALA A 629 19.52 -20.87 0.31
N SER A 630 18.25 -20.48 0.16
CA SER A 630 17.40 -20.96 -0.93
C SER A 630 17.93 -20.56 -2.31
N MET A 631 18.49 -19.35 -2.43
CA MET A 631 19.12 -18.89 -3.68
C MET A 631 20.32 -19.76 -4.02
N ILE A 632 21.26 -19.91 -3.10
CA ILE A 632 22.52 -20.63 -3.32
C ILE A 632 22.24 -22.12 -3.66
N LEU A 633 21.36 -22.76 -2.88
CA LEU A 633 21.02 -24.17 -3.09
C LEU A 633 20.27 -24.40 -4.41
N SER A 634 19.34 -23.51 -4.75
CA SER A 634 18.59 -23.59 -6.02
C SER A 634 19.49 -23.35 -7.22
N ASP A 635 20.40 -22.39 -7.17
CA ASP A 635 21.34 -22.10 -8.25
C ASP A 635 22.31 -23.28 -8.47
N ARG A 636 22.83 -23.86 -7.38
CA ARG A 636 23.66 -25.09 -7.43
C ARG A 636 22.91 -26.25 -8.08
N ALA A 637 21.64 -26.48 -7.70
CA ALA A 637 20.83 -27.56 -8.25
C ALA A 637 20.49 -27.40 -9.73
N ASN A 638 20.43 -26.15 -10.23
CA ASN A 638 20.17 -25.84 -11.64
C ASN A 638 21.44 -25.77 -12.49
N ALA A 639 22.61 -25.46 -11.90
CA ALA A 639 23.90 -25.46 -12.59
C ALA A 639 24.42 -26.88 -12.93
N CYS A 640 23.92 -27.90 -12.23
CA CYS A 640 24.25 -29.31 -12.47
C CYS A 640 23.40 -29.97 -13.58
N GLN A 641 22.63 -29.19 -14.35
CA GLN A 641 21.91 -29.63 -15.55
C GLN A 641 22.56 -29.09 -16.82
#